data_85f6af8f9a26cb13258a503b8d608d53
#
_entry.id   85f6af8f9a26cb13258a503b8d608d53
#
_cell.length_a   1.000
_cell.length_b   1.000
_cell.length_c   1.000
_cell.angle_alpha   90.00
_cell.angle_beta   90.00
_cell.angle_gamma   90.00
#
_symmetry.space_group_name_H-M   'P 1'
#
loop_
_entity.id
_entity.type
_entity.pdbx_description
1 polymer ?
#
loop_
_entity_poly.entity_id
_entity_poly.type
_entity_poly.pdbx_seq_one_letter_code
_entity_poly.pdbx_strand_id
1 'polypeptide(L)'
;MFRNNIANDGKGGAIYTINNDVYLNEVIFDNNQAYTSTSYSDGDGGAIDVTDNNSDITHPSGFTIINNTAFTNNSAEGYGGAIYTNSVTAPYLIDISVDDSYSQNNGVLVDENNSAAGYGDGPSTAAGGFMYLGLSDVTFDIADGKTLVIGNTENDGAVDSIAGTGLITKTGSGDLVLNADNNDFTGEMQIENGEVTLGRSNSLMNVGDTHCQDDTQDCYGLTIGSIDQYQNQAELNVGSTQQTFVHALTGFQNGTLNIDAGGNVTVNQGSFAGTIEGAGQLTIAQNGSYVLAGAQSMALTGDIVVDDGAVLTLEGDAADLAALQDDPQSIVVNGGVLDLSDFATWQSGTSYNDGLEVSGNGGTVIGSQDVVDLAGGNDMHIGGDGKDGVYVVIDAGDGQVSLANDNQYLGTTQIASGTLMVSDNSQLGDTHYNRQVIFTDNQQESVMEITANVDTRSTTTEHGRDIEMRADGEVAVDAGVDTQWGALMADSSGQHLDEGSTLTKTGAGTLEMTASGTTQSAVRVEEGTLQGDVADIFPYASSLWVGDGATFKTGADQDIQSIDATSSGTIDISDGTVLRLTGQDTSVALNASLFNGDGTLVNATDGVTLTGELNTNLETDSLTYLSDVTVNGNLTNTSGVVSLQN
;
A
#
# COMPACT_ATOMS: atom_id res chain seq x y z
N MET A 1 -46.65 16.62 20.87
CA MET A 1 -45.48 16.44 21.75
C MET A 1 -45.79 15.37 22.79
N PHE A 2 -44.94 14.37 22.85
CA PHE A 2 -44.95 13.34 23.91
C PHE A 2 -43.76 13.59 24.82
N ARG A 3 -44.01 13.82 26.10
CA ARG A 3 -42.95 14.16 27.05
C ARG A 3 -43.13 13.46 28.39
N ASN A 4 -42.05 12.94 28.95
CA ASN A 4 -42.00 12.30 30.26
C ASN A 4 -42.98 11.11 30.41
N ASN A 5 -43.26 10.39 29.33
CA ASN A 5 -44.05 9.18 29.43
C ASN A 5 -43.15 8.02 29.87
N ILE A 6 -43.70 7.14 30.70
CA ILE A 6 -42.98 6.01 31.27
C ILE A 6 -43.78 4.74 31.08
N ALA A 7 -43.22 3.76 30.39
CA ALA A 7 -43.71 2.39 30.39
C ALA A 7 -42.96 1.60 31.47
N ASN A 8 -43.64 1.23 32.54
CA ASN A 8 -43.06 0.36 33.59
C ASN A 8 -43.41 -1.09 33.29
N ASP A 9 -42.40 -1.96 33.20
CA ASP A 9 -42.55 -3.36 32.75
C ASP A 9 -43.31 -3.43 31.41
N GLY A 10 -42.93 -2.57 30.47
CA GLY A 10 -43.62 -2.41 29.20
C GLY A 10 -42.75 -1.84 28.08
N LYS A 11 -43.29 -1.89 26.90
CA LYS A 11 -42.68 -1.46 25.65
C LYS A 11 -43.20 -0.11 25.20
N GLY A 12 -42.35 0.67 24.52
CA GLY A 12 -42.72 1.96 23.96
C GLY A 12 -43.09 2.99 25.02
N GLY A 13 -42.15 3.75 25.54
CA GLY A 13 -42.40 4.73 26.61
C GLY A 13 -43.56 5.69 26.30
N ALA A 14 -43.77 6.08 25.06
CA ALA A 14 -44.85 6.90 24.59
C ALA A 14 -45.84 6.16 23.67
N ILE A 15 -45.32 5.34 22.74
CA ILE A 15 -46.12 4.60 21.76
C ILE A 15 -45.66 3.16 21.71
N TYR A 16 -46.59 2.23 21.84
CA TYR A 16 -46.39 0.81 21.53
C TYR A 16 -47.46 0.34 20.55
N THR A 17 -47.01 -0.31 19.47
CA THR A 17 -47.93 -0.84 18.47
C THR A 17 -47.49 -2.19 17.96
N ILE A 18 -48.46 -3.03 17.61
CA ILE A 18 -48.25 -4.35 16.99
C ILE A 18 -49.07 -4.41 15.71
N ASN A 19 -48.43 -4.70 14.60
CA ASN A 19 -49.06 -4.91 13.29
C ASN A 19 -49.94 -3.75 12.82
N ASN A 20 -49.60 -2.52 13.11
CA ASN A 20 -50.34 -1.34 12.69
C ASN A 20 -49.43 -0.27 12.09
N ASP A 21 -50.03 0.51 11.19
CA ASP A 21 -49.40 1.70 10.63
C ASP A 21 -49.30 2.82 11.67
N VAL A 22 -48.18 3.52 11.64
CA VAL A 22 -47.93 4.71 12.48
C VAL A 22 -47.61 5.89 11.56
N TYR A 23 -48.30 6.99 11.78
CA TYR A 23 -48.08 8.24 11.06
C TYR A 23 -47.80 9.37 12.06
N LEU A 24 -46.60 9.92 11.98
CA LEU A 24 -46.16 11.03 12.81
C LEU A 24 -45.71 12.18 11.92
N ASN A 25 -46.14 13.39 12.22
CA ASN A 25 -45.71 14.59 11.51
C ASN A 25 -45.53 15.74 12.50
N GLU A 26 -44.38 16.40 12.48
CA GLU A 26 -44.03 17.52 13.36
C GLU A 26 -44.20 17.20 14.85
N VAL A 27 -43.81 16.00 15.29
CA VAL A 27 -43.90 15.54 16.67
C VAL A 27 -42.57 15.69 17.38
N ILE A 28 -42.60 15.92 18.68
CA ILE A 28 -41.42 15.88 19.54
C ILE A 28 -41.65 14.80 20.60
N PHE A 29 -40.72 13.86 20.65
CA PHE A 29 -40.60 12.87 21.72
C PHE A 29 -39.42 13.26 22.62
N ASP A 30 -39.73 13.67 23.86
CA ASP A 30 -38.72 14.17 24.78
C ASP A 30 -38.85 13.50 26.15
N ASN A 31 -37.73 12.90 26.61
CA ASN A 31 -37.62 12.25 27.90
C ASN A 31 -38.68 11.16 28.14
N ASN A 32 -38.95 10.31 27.12
CA ASN A 32 -39.81 9.14 27.29
C ASN A 32 -38.95 7.93 27.65
N GLN A 33 -39.50 7.00 28.44
CA GLN A 33 -38.72 5.93 29.05
C GLN A 33 -39.45 4.59 29.03
N ALA A 34 -38.76 3.53 28.69
CA ALA A 34 -39.23 2.16 28.80
C ALA A 34 -38.37 1.38 29.80
N TYR A 35 -38.98 0.87 30.86
CA TYR A 35 -38.33 0.12 31.93
C TYR A 35 -38.82 -1.31 32.03
N THR A 36 -37.95 -2.21 32.52
CA THR A 36 -38.34 -3.55 32.92
C THR A 36 -37.82 -3.86 34.31
N SER A 37 -38.71 -4.36 35.18
CA SER A 37 -38.30 -4.78 36.53
C SER A 37 -38.05 -6.27 36.67
N THR A 38 -38.45 -7.11 35.74
CA THR A 38 -38.53 -8.55 35.95
C THR A 38 -38.31 -9.47 34.75
N SER A 39 -38.22 -9.00 33.52
CA SER A 39 -38.01 -9.88 32.36
C SER A 39 -37.23 -9.24 31.22
N TYR A 40 -36.36 -10.03 30.56
CA TYR A 40 -35.48 -9.64 29.46
C TYR A 40 -36.22 -9.40 28.13
N SER A 41 -37.48 -9.10 28.10
CA SER A 41 -38.29 -8.90 26.88
C SER A 41 -39.15 -7.66 26.84
N ASP A 42 -39.14 -6.89 27.91
CA ASP A 42 -39.93 -5.66 28.04
C ASP A 42 -38.97 -4.51 28.39
N GLY A 43 -39.24 -3.31 27.98
CA GLY A 43 -38.35 -2.17 28.19
C GLY A 43 -37.68 -1.69 26.90
N ASP A 44 -38.18 -2.13 25.76
CA ASP A 44 -37.71 -1.70 24.45
C ASP A 44 -38.47 -0.45 23.96
N GLY A 45 -37.80 0.36 23.11
CA GLY A 45 -38.35 1.56 22.52
C GLY A 45 -38.62 2.67 23.52
N GLY A 46 -37.63 3.42 23.96
CA GLY A 46 -37.78 4.48 24.94
C GLY A 46 -38.89 5.48 24.58
N ALA A 47 -39.03 5.86 23.33
CA ALA A 47 -40.18 6.61 22.83
C ALA A 47 -41.18 5.71 22.11
N ILE A 48 -40.74 4.93 21.14
CA ILE A 48 -41.61 4.15 20.25
C ILE A 48 -41.12 2.70 20.18
N ASP A 49 -42.04 1.74 20.36
CA ASP A 49 -41.82 0.33 20.02
C ASP A 49 -42.81 -0.07 18.93
N VAL A 50 -42.29 -0.52 17.81
CA VAL A 50 -43.08 -1.04 16.69
C VAL A 50 -42.67 -2.49 16.45
N THR A 51 -43.61 -3.40 16.71
CA THR A 51 -43.38 -4.84 16.54
C THR A 51 -44.35 -5.41 15.50
N ASP A 52 -43.80 -6.15 14.53
CA ASP A 52 -44.62 -6.95 13.62
C ASP A 52 -44.51 -8.43 14.01
N ASN A 53 -45.61 -8.99 14.45
CA ASN A 53 -45.73 -10.41 14.78
C ASN A 53 -46.52 -11.22 13.72
N ASN A 54 -46.76 -10.62 12.54
CA ASN A 54 -47.51 -11.29 11.49
C ASN A 54 -46.65 -12.33 10.79
N SER A 55 -47.12 -13.57 10.76
CA SER A 55 -46.46 -14.66 10.04
C SER A 55 -46.81 -14.74 8.55
N ASP A 56 -47.61 -13.79 8.03
CA ASP A 56 -47.98 -13.75 6.60
C ASP A 56 -46.94 -12.95 5.79
N ILE A 57 -46.03 -13.65 5.18
CA ILE A 57 -44.97 -13.09 4.33
C ILE A 57 -45.49 -12.41 3.05
N THR A 58 -46.77 -12.56 2.72
CA THR A 58 -47.36 -11.99 1.50
C THR A 58 -47.93 -10.59 1.69
N HIS A 59 -48.10 -10.17 2.92
CA HIS A 59 -48.59 -8.85 3.28
C HIS A 59 -47.81 -8.38 4.51
N PRO A 60 -46.72 -7.63 4.36
CA PRO A 60 -46.07 -6.98 5.49
C PRO A 60 -47.11 -6.11 6.18
N SER A 61 -47.37 -6.39 7.45
CA SER A 61 -48.43 -5.69 8.19
C SER A 61 -47.85 -4.46 8.86
N GLY A 62 -47.99 -3.36 8.20
CA GLY A 62 -47.74 -2.06 8.76
C GLY A 62 -46.48 -1.39 8.23
N PHE A 63 -46.51 -0.11 8.23
CA PHE A 63 -45.37 0.78 7.96
C PHE A 63 -45.43 1.96 8.94
N THR A 64 -44.27 2.52 9.22
CA THR A 64 -44.14 3.71 10.06
C THR A 64 -43.60 4.87 9.26
N ILE A 65 -44.36 5.97 9.19
CA ILE A 65 -43.92 7.22 8.58
C ILE A 65 -43.71 8.24 9.70
N ILE A 66 -42.48 8.76 9.76
CA ILE A 66 -42.03 9.75 10.75
C ILE A 66 -41.50 10.95 10.00
N ASN A 67 -42.33 12.01 9.88
CA ASN A 67 -41.95 13.22 9.14
C ASN A 67 -41.68 14.38 10.10
N ASN A 68 -40.61 15.13 9.89
CA ASN A 68 -40.24 16.34 10.66
C ASN A 68 -40.31 16.15 12.18
N THR A 69 -39.95 14.98 12.68
CA THR A 69 -40.17 14.55 14.07
C THR A 69 -38.86 14.39 14.81
N ALA A 70 -38.73 15.02 15.98
CA ALA A 70 -37.50 14.97 16.78
C ALA A 70 -37.62 13.99 17.96
N PHE A 71 -36.52 13.31 18.23
CA PHE A 71 -36.36 12.41 19.37
C PHE A 71 -35.23 12.89 20.27
N THR A 72 -35.54 13.30 21.48
CA THR A 72 -34.54 13.82 22.41
C THR A 72 -34.66 13.20 23.78
N ASN A 73 -33.54 12.85 24.41
CA ASN A 73 -33.47 12.36 25.78
C ASN A 73 -34.32 11.10 26.06
N ASN A 74 -34.69 10.30 25.08
CA ASN A 74 -35.45 9.08 25.31
C ASN A 74 -34.54 7.93 25.76
N SER A 75 -35.07 7.02 26.58
CA SER A 75 -34.25 5.93 27.10
C SER A 75 -34.98 4.60 27.23
N ALA A 76 -34.28 3.51 26.95
CA ALA A 76 -34.76 2.14 27.12
C ALA A 76 -33.78 1.33 28.00
N GLU A 77 -34.32 0.50 28.92
CA GLU A 77 -33.49 -0.51 29.58
C GLU A 77 -33.16 -1.68 28.64
N GLY A 78 -34.00 -1.94 27.67
CA GLY A 78 -33.78 -2.87 26.56
C GLY A 78 -33.09 -2.20 25.38
N TYR A 79 -33.69 -2.34 24.21
CA TYR A 79 -33.16 -1.90 22.92
C TYR A 79 -33.93 -0.70 22.37
N GLY A 80 -33.28 0.10 21.49
CA GLY A 80 -33.89 1.25 20.85
C GLY A 80 -34.22 2.38 21.81
N GLY A 81 -33.26 3.20 22.19
CA GLY A 81 -33.47 4.29 23.15
C GLY A 81 -34.54 5.26 22.73
N ALA A 82 -34.63 5.61 21.45
CA ALA A 82 -35.78 6.30 20.90
C ALA A 82 -36.74 5.32 20.20
N ILE A 83 -36.27 4.53 19.26
CA ILE A 83 -37.10 3.67 18.40
C ILE A 83 -36.61 2.23 18.48
N TYR A 84 -37.50 1.33 18.82
CA TYR A 84 -37.30 -0.11 18.66
C TYR A 84 -38.22 -0.65 17.58
N THR A 85 -37.65 -1.49 16.71
CA THR A 85 -38.43 -2.16 15.68
C THR A 85 -37.94 -3.58 15.52
N ASN A 86 -38.89 -4.51 15.39
CA ASN A 86 -38.59 -5.91 15.14
C ASN A 86 -39.74 -6.55 14.34
N SER A 87 -39.36 -7.33 13.33
CA SER A 87 -40.30 -8.14 12.55
C SER A 87 -39.90 -9.63 12.65
N VAL A 88 -40.88 -10.51 12.53
CA VAL A 88 -40.71 -11.96 12.69
C VAL A 88 -40.41 -12.65 11.34
N THR A 89 -40.88 -12.10 10.22
CA THR A 89 -40.90 -12.83 8.94
C THR A 89 -40.65 -12.03 7.69
N ALA A 90 -40.75 -10.71 7.73
CA ALA A 90 -40.46 -9.82 6.58
C ALA A 90 -40.00 -8.46 7.11
N PRO A 91 -39.16 -7.72 6.35
CA PRO A 91 -38.77 -6.38 6.77
C PRO A 91 -39.97 -5.49 7.05
N TYR A 92 -39.97 -4.85 8.22
CA TYR A 92 -40.91 -3.77 8.54
C TYR A 92 -40.32 -2.47 7.99
N LEU A 93 -41.12 -1.69 7.26
CA LEU A 93 -40.67 -0.48 6.60
C LEU A 93 -40.87 0.75 7.49
N ILE A 94 -39.78 1.49 7.69
CA ILE A 94 -39.81 2.77 8.42
C ILE A 94 -39.31 3.86 7.47
N ASP A 95 -40.10 4.92 7.34
CA ASP A 95 -39.78 6.12 6.58
C ASP A 95 -39.56 7.28 7.56
N ILE A 96 -38.33 7.76 7.66
CA ILE A 96 -38.00 8.96 8.44
C ILE A 96 -37.66 10.06 7.45
N SER A 97 -38.42 11.16 7.45
CA SER A 97 -38.26 12.22 6.49
C SER A 97 -38.13 13.61 7.12
N VAL A 98 -37.32 14.46 6.47
CA VAL A 98 -37.26 15.91 6.72
C VAL A 98 -37.62 16.58 5.40
N ASP A 99 -38.89 17.02 5.30
CA ASP A 99 -39.40 17.53 4.04
C ASP A 99 -39.21 19.06 3.87
N ASP A 100 -39.56 19.59 2.73
CA ASP A 100 -39.44 21.01 2.40
C ASP A 100 -40.19 21.95 3.37
N SER A 101 -41.21 21.46 4.07
CA SER A 101 -41.97 22.26 5.02
C SER A 101 -41.25 22.51 6.33
N TYR A 102 -40.20 21.70 6.64
CA TYR A 102 -39.43 21.88 7.87
C TYR A 102 -38.54 23.14 7.78
N SER A 103 -38.87 24.11 8.62
CA SER A 103 -38.18 25.41 8.61
C SER A 103 -37.56 25.81 9.95
N GLN A 104 -37.66 24.96 10.96
CA GLN A 104 -37.05 25.19 12.26
C GLN A 104 -35.52 25.05 12.15
N ASN A 105 -34.78 25.71 13.02
CA ASN A 105 -33.34 25.63 13.11
C ASN A 105 -32.62 25.70 11.74
N ASN A 106 -33.06 26.56 10.84
CA ASN A 106 -32.58 26.68 9.46
C ASN A 106 -32.65 25.39 8.62
N GLY A 107 -33.60 24.53 8.89
CA GLY A 107 -33.77 23.26 8.18
C GLY A 107 -32.99 22.08 8.77
N VAL A 108 -32.36 22.25 9.92
CA VAL A 108 -31.63 21.19 10.63
C VAL A 108 -32.53 20.57 11.70
N LEU A 109 -32.82 19.29 11.55
CA LEU A 109 -33.49 18.46 12.57
C LEU A 109 -32.40 17.70 13.35
N VAL A 110 -32.50 17.72 14.68
CA VAL A 110 -31.50 17.08 15.55
C VAL A 110 -32.18 16.06 16.45
N ASP A 111 -31.70 14.84 16.41
CA ASP A 111 -32.05 13.74 17.32
C ASP A 111 -30.82 13.45 18.21
N GLU A 112 -30.96 13.67 19.51
CA GLU A 112 -29.83 13.59 20.43
C GLU A 112 -30.19 13.10 21.85
N ASN A 113 -29.18 12.56 22.54
CA ASN A 113 -29.28 12.09 23.93
C ASN A 113 -30.22 10.90 24.12
N ASN A 114 -30.47 10.11 23.08
CA ASN A 114 -31.25 8.89 23.20
C ASN A 114 -30.33 7.72 23.62
N SER A 115 -30.76 6.87 24.54
CA SER A 115 -29.89 5.82 25.08
C SER A 115 -30.64 4.51 25.33
N ALA A 116 -29.95 3.40 25.08
CA ALA A 116 -30.45 2.06 25.39
C ALA A 116 -29.36 1.24 26.10
N ALA A 117 -29.80 0.41 27.08
CA ALA A 117 -28.85 -0.38 27.88
C ALA A 117 -28.70 -1.83 27.41
N GLY A 118 -29.60 -2.34 26.57
CA GLY A 118 -29.56 -3.76 26.14
C GLY A 118 -29.66 -4.74 27.29
N TYR A 119 -30.42 -4.36 28.34
CA TYR A 119 -30.53 -5.06 29.63
C TYR A 119 -29.20 -5.14 30.42
N GLY A 120 -28.31 -4.19 30.21
CA GLY A 120 -27.02 -4.04 30.91
C GLY A 120 -26.96 -2.82 31.83
N ASP A 121 -25.77 -2.50 32.32
CA ASP A 121 -25.52 -1.40 33.26
C ASP A 121 -25.08 -0.10 32.55
N GLY A 122 -25.88 0.43 31.64
CA GLY A 122 -25.63 1.72 30.97
C GLY A 122 -25.75 1.64 29.44
N PRO A 123 -25.53 2.77 28.71
CA PRO A 123 -25.66 2.81 27.27
C PRO A 123 -24.75 1.79 26.57
N SER A 124 -25.27 1.13 25.54
CA SER A 124 -24.57 0.13 24.75
C SER A 124 -24.80 0.37 23.26
N THR A 125 -23.76 0.30 22.46
CA THR A 125 -23.85 0.37 21.00
C THR A 125 -24.73 -0.74 20.44
N ALA A 126 -24.61 -1.96 20.99
CA ALA A 126 -25.43 -3.11 20.61
C ALA A 126 -26.94 -2.95 20.90
N ALA A 127 -27.33 -2.00 21.74
CA ALA A 127 -28.70 -1.74 22.08
C ALA A 127 -29.39 -0.70 21.17
N GLY A 128 -28.64 0.07 20.37
CA GLY A 128 -29.15 1.13 19.53
C GLY A 128 -29.73 2.31 20.32
N GLY A 129 -28.87 3.23 20.75
CA GLY A 129 -29.29 4.38 21.55
C GLY A 129 -30.36 5.22 20.88
N PHE A 130 -30.24 5.49 19.58
CA PHE A 130 -31.29 6.08 18.77
C PHE A 130 -32.27 5.02 18.28
N MET A 131 -31.76 4.00 17.57
CA MET A 131 -32.63 3.03 16.90
C MET A 131 -32.03 1.61 16.98
N TYR A 132 -32.91 0.64 17.23
CA TYR A 132 -32.58 -0.78 17.03
C TYR A 132 -33.45 -1.35 15.91
N LEU A 133 -32.79 -1.83 14.86
CA LEU A 133 -33.41 -2.47 13.70
C LEU A 133 -33.27 -3.99 13.83
N GLY A 134 -34.35 -4.67 14.19
CA GLY A 134 -34.44 -6.11 14.04
C GLY A 134 -34.49 -6.48 12.55
N LEU A 135 -35.40 -7.34 12.12
CA LEU A 135 -35.68 -7.57 10.70
C LEU A 135 -36.53 -6.41 10.13
N SER A 136 -35.97 -5.21 10.06
CA SER A 136 -36.70 -4.00 9.66
C SER A 136 -35.79 -3.08 8.84
N ASP A 137 -36.35 -2.45 7.81
CA ASP A 137 -35.63 -1.53 6.94
C ASP A 137 -36.03 -0.08 7.25
N VAL A 138 -35.10 0.85 7.20
CA VAL A 138 -35.33 2.27 7.38
C VAL A 138 -34.88 3.06 6.15
N THR A 139 -35.76 3.98 5.72
CA THR A 139 -35.40 5.00 4.71
C THR A 139 -35.29 6.35 5.41
N PHE A 140 -34.16 7.04 5.20
CA PHE A 140 -33.99 8.44 5.56
C PHE A 140 -34.15 9.29 4.29
N ASP A 141 -35.34 9.91 4.14
CA ASP A 141 -35.64 10.79 3.01
C ASP A 141 -35.54 12.27 3.42
N ILE A 142 -34.45 12.91 2.98
CA ILE A 142 -34.11 14.27 3.42
C ILE A 142 -34.13 15.19 2.21
N ALA A 143 -35.01 16.20 2.24
CA ALA A 143 -35.21 17.13 1.15
C ALA A 143 -34.02 18.07 0.95
N ASP A 144 -33.91 18.67 -0.23
CA ASP A 144 -32.87 19.62 -0.59
C ASP A 144 -32.72 20.77 0.43
N GLY A 145 -31.49 21.03 0.84
CA GLY A 145 -31.15 22.05 1.84
C GLY A 145 -31.66 21.75 3.26
N LYS A 146 -32.03 20.49 3.54
CA LYS A 146 -32.35 20.01 4.89
C LYS A 146 -31.27 19.08 5.39
N THR A 147 -31.17 19.02 6.73
CA THR A 147 -30.20 18.13 7.40
C THR A 147 -30.88 17.41 8.55
N LEU A 148 -30.68 16.11 8.63
CA LEU A 148 -30.98 15.31 9.81
C LEU A 148 -29.67 14.98 10.52
N VAL A 149 -29.58 15.35 11.79
CA VAL A 149 -28.42 15.03 12.63
C VAL A 149 -28.83 14.00 13.67
N ILE A 150 -28.19 12.84 13.66
CA ILE A 150 -28.36 11.79 14.66
C ILE A 150 -27.14 11.79 15.58
N GLY A 151 -27.38 12.17 16.83
CA GLY A 151 -26.40 12.18 17.89
C GLY A 151 -25.58 13.46 18.01
N ASN A 152 -24.70 13.46 19.00
CA ASN A 152 -23.80 14.54 19.34
C ASN A 152 -22.39 13.98 19.57
N THR A 153 -21.39 14.53 18.88
CA THR A 153 -19.98 14.08 18.98
C THR A 153 -19.37 14.23 20.39
N GLU A 154 -19.98 15.04 21.27
CA GLU A 154 -19.54 15.23 22.66
C GLU A 154 -20.06 14.14 23.61
N ASN A 155 -21.07 13.37 23.20
CA ASN A 155 -21.65 12.29 23.99
C ASN A 155 -20.79 11.01 23.95
N ASP A 156 -21.11 10.04 24.80
CA ASP A 156 -20.67 8.66 24.66
C ASP A 156 -21.14 8.12 23.29
N GLY A 157 -20.27 7.41 22.57
CA GLY A 157 -20.59 6.88 21.23
C GLY A 157 -21.82 5.96 21.20
N ALA A 158 -22.13 5.29 22.31
CA ALA A 158 -23.29 4.43 22.44
C ALA A 158 -24.62 5.21 22.54
N VAL A 159 -24.58 6.48 22.95
CA VAL A 159 -25.73 7.37 22.91
C VAL A 159 -26.04 7.73 21.47
N ASP A 160 -27.31 7.63 21.08
CA ASP A 160 -27.79 7.85 19.72
C ASP A 160 -27.28 6.85 18.64
N SER A 161 -26.70 5.73 19.05
CA SER A 161 -26.26 4.68 18.14
C SER A 161 -27.43 4.02 17.39
N ILE A 162 -27.13 3.50 16.19
CA ILE A 162 -27.99 2.60 15.43
C ILE A 162 -27.42 1.19 15.55
N ALA A 163 -28.26 0.20 15.83
CA ALA A 163 -27.86 -1.20 15.92
C ALA A 163 -28.88 -2.13 15.23
N GLY A 164 -28.49 -3.39 15.02
CA GLY A 164 -29.33 -4.41 14.41
C GLY A 164 -28.90 -4.81 13.00
N THR A 165 -29.80 -5.40 12.20
CA THR A 165 -29.47 -6.11 10.96
C THR A 165 -30.29 -5.70 9.73
N GLY A 166 -31.10 -4.65 9.80
CA GLY A 166 -31.94 -4.18 8.69
C GLY A 166 -31.16 -3.46 7.60
N LEU A 167 -31.86 -3.00 6.57
CA LEU A 167 -31.34 -2.13 5.54
C LEU A 167 -31.58 -0.65 5.91
N ILE A 168 -30.54 0.16 5.81
CA ILE A 168 -30.63 1.62 5.86
C ILE A 168 -30.51 2.16 4.44
N THR A 169 -31.52 2.91 3.98
CA THR A 169 -31.48 3.61 2.69
C THR A 169 -31.52 5.12 2.92
N LYS A 170 -30.54 5.86 2.40
CA LYS A 170 -30.55 7.32 2.35
C LYS A 170 -31.03 7.79 0.99
N THR A 171 -32.15 8.52 0.97
CA THR A 171 -32.74 9.16 -0.23
C THR A 171 -32.90 10.67 -0.03
N GLY A 172 -33.45 11.36 -1.04
CA GLY A 172 -33.53 12.83 -1.00
C GLY A 172 -32.15 13.49 -1.12
N SER A 173 -32.09 14.72 -1.60
CA SER A 173 -30.83 15.43 -1.89
C SER A 173 -30.24 16.21 -0.71
N GLY A 174 -30.85 16.12 0.47
CA GLY A 174 -30.32 16.71 1.70
C GLY A 174 -29.38 15.77 2.47
N ASP A 175 -28.96 16.19 3.67
CA ASP A 175 -27.82 15.63 4.38
C ASP A 175 -28.24 14.80 5.60
N LEU A 176 -27.63 13.64 5.78
CA LEU A 176 -27.68 12.83 6.99
C LEU A 176 -26.34 12.88 7.71
N VAL A 177 -26.33 13.36 8.95
CA VAL A 177 -25.12 13.41 9.79
C VAL A 177 -25.21 12.37 10.89
N LEU A 178 -24.25 11.43 10.92
CA LEU A 178 -24.16 10.38 11.92
C LEU A 178 -23.05 10.70 12.93
N ASN A 179 -23.42 11.04 14.16
CA ASN A 179 -22.50 11.44 15.24
C ASN A 179 -22.34 10.36 16.32
N ALA A 180 -22.91 9.19 16.15
CA ALA A 180 -22.82 8.09 17.10
C ALA A 180 -21.89 6.96 16.60
N ASP A 181 -21.54 6.06 17.50
CA ASP A 181 -20.80 4.84 17.20
C ASP A 181 -21.80 3.73 16.85
N ASN A 182 -21.88 3.35 15.58
CA ASN A 182 -22.83 2.38 15.04
C ASN A 182 -22.18 1.00 14.78
N ASN A 183 -21.13 0.64 15.53
CA ASN A 183 -20.39 -0.61 15.36
C ASN A 183 -21.25 -1.88 15.41
N ASP A 184 -22.37 -1.85 16.12
CA ASP A 184 -23.26 -2.99 16.26
C ASP A 184 -24.42 -2.98 15.26
N PHE A 185 -24.41 -2.09 14.28
CA PHE A 185 -25.23 -2.20 13.10
C PHE A 185 -24.55 -3.14 12.10
N THR A 186 -25.10 -4.32 11.91
CA THR A 186 -24.56 -5.37 11.02
C THR A 186 -25.41 -5.55 9.76
N GLY A 187 -26.30 -4.59 9.48
CA GLY A 187 -27.13 -4.55 8.28
C GLY A 187 -26.43 -3.90 7.08
N GLU A 188 -27.17 -3.68 6.02
CA GLU A 188 -26.72 -2.98 4.81
C GLU A 188 -27.03 -1.49 4.89
N MET A 189 -26.20 -0.67 4.23
CA MET A 189 -26.49 0.74 4.00
C MET A 189 -26.39 1.08 2.52
N GLN A 190 -27.39 1.78 1.98
CA GLN A 190 -27.42 2.29 0.61
C GLN A 190 -27.61 3.81 0.63
N ILE A 191 -26.68 4.53 0.01
CA ILE A 191 -26.78 5.97 -0.21
C ILE A 191 -27.18 6.17 -1.66
N GLU A 192 -28.47 6.41 -1.93
CA GLU A 192 -28.99 6.55 -3.29
C GLU A 192 -28.96 7.99 -3.79
N ASN A 193 -29.04 8.96 -2.86
CA ASN A 193 -29.07 10.40 -3.20
C ASN A 193 -28.72 11.26 -1.99
N GLY A 194 -28.08 12.41 -2.21
CA GLY A 194 -27.68 13.36 -1.19
C GLY A 194 -26.43 12.89 -0.43
N GLU A 195 -26.21 13.47 0.72
CA GLU A 195 -24.97 13.32 1.48
C GLU A 195 -25.19 12.53 2.78
N VAL A 196 -24.20 11.70 3.12
CA VAL A 196 -24.03 11.15 4.46
C VAL A 196 -22.67 11.59 5.00
N THR A 197 -22.67 12.28 6.13
CA THR A 197 -21.44 12.72 6.80
C THR A 197 -21.21 11.92 8.08
N LEU A 198 -20.01 11.39 8.24
CA LEU A 198 -19.57 10.74 9.47
C LEU A 198 -18.99 11.78 10.42
N GLY A 199 -19.66 12.02 11.53
CA GLY A 199 -19.20 12.95 12.56
C GLY A 199 -18.27 12.34 13.60
N ARG A 200 -18.11 11.01 13.58
CA ARG A 200 -17.27 10.25 14.53
C ARG A 200 -16.66 9.03 13.85
N SER A 201 -15.48 8.59 14.31
CA SER A 201 -14.93 7.28 13.93
C SER A 201 -15.95 6.18 14.26
N ASN A 202 -16.05 5.18 13.39
CA ASN A 202 -17.02 4.10 13.51
C ASN A 202 -18.50 4.53 13.50
N SER A 203 -18.82 5.71 12.97
CA SER A 203 -20.22 6.10 12.74
C SER A 203 -20.91 5.27 11.66
N LEU A 204 -20.16 4.52 10.85
CA LEU A 204 -20.64 3.46 9.97
C LEU A 204 -20.26 2.10 10.52
N MET A 205 -20.89 1.11 9.96
CA MET A 205 -20.83 -0.31 10.30
C MET A 205 -19.41 -0.82 10.56
N ASN A 206 -19.14 -1.26 11.76
CA ASN A 206 -17.99 -2.11 12.02
C ASN A 206 -18.37 -3.56 11.68
N VAL A 207 -18.15 -3.96 10.45
CA VAL A 207 -18.30 -5.36 10.07
C VAL A 207 -16.96 -6.07 10.26
N GLY A 208 -16.43 -6.00 11.46
CA GLY A 208 -15.43 -6.92 11.96
C GLY A 208 -16.07 -8.19 12.51
N ASP A 209 -17.29 -8.53 12.06
CA ASP A 209 -17.99 -9.70 12.55
C ASP A 209 -17.37 -10.96 11.95
N THR A 210 -17.05 -11.88 12.85
CA THR A 210 -16.60 -13.26 12.54
C THR A 210 -17.59 -14.06 11.68
N HIS A 211 -18.78 -13.53 11.39
CA HIS A 211 -19.78 -14.18 10.53
C HIS A 211 -19.51 -14.02 9.03
N CYS A 212 -18.71 -13.06 8.62
CA CYS A 212 -18.31 -12.89 7.21
C CYS A 212 -17.09 -13.74 6.79
N GLN A 213 -16.63 -14.66 7.61
CA GLN A 213 -15.50 -15.55 7.30
C GLN A 213 -15.91 -16.83 6.54
N ASP A 214 -17.20 -17.02 6.26
CA ASP A 214 -17.70 -18.17 5.51
C ASP A 214 -18.28 -17.69 4.16
N ASP A 215 -17.67 -18.09 3.04
CA ASP A 215 -18.06 -17.76 1.65
C ASP A 215 -19.54 -18.06 1.29
N THR A 216 -20.36 -18.41 2.25
CA THR A 216 -21.77 -18.80 2.07
C THR A 216 -22.77 -17.82 2.69
N GLN A 217 -22.32 -16.73 3.31
CA GLN A 217 -23.22 -15.71 3.92
C GLN A 217 -23.07 -14.38 3.18
N ASP A 218 -24.21 -13.75 2.89
CA ASP A 218 -24.25 -12.39 2.33
C ASP A 218 -23.62 -11.42 3.33
N CYS A 219 -22.39 -11.02 3.03
CA CYS A 219 -21.70 -10.01 3.83
C CYS A 219 -22.31 -8.64 3.56
N TYR A 220 -22.80 -8.03 4.59
CA TYR A 220 -23.42 -6.72 4.55
C TYR A 220 -22.43 -5.65 4.13
N GLY A 221 -22.87 -4.70 3.34
CA GLY A 221 -22.03 -3.73 2.69
C GLY A 221 -22.59 -2.32 2.71
N LEU A 222 -21.75 -1.41 2.30
CA LEU A 222 -22.09 -0.04 2.00
C LEU A 222 -22.16 0.15 0.49
N THR A 223 -23.26 0.70 -0.01
CA THR A 223 -23.41 1.06 -1.42
C THR A 223 -23.55 2.57 -1.56
N ILE A 224 -22.77 3.20 -2.45
CA ILE A 224 -22.84 4.63 -2.75
C ILE A 224 -23.21 4.81 -4.22
N GLY A 225 -24.32 5.49 -4.46
CA GLY A 225 -24.92 5.61 -5.79
C GLY A 225 -25.94 4.52 -6.09
N SER A 226 -26.53 4.57 -7.28
CA SER A 226 -27.57 3.62 -7.72
C SER A 226 -27.49 3.40 -9.22
N ILE A 227 -27.66 2.15 -9.64
CA ILE A 227 -27.69 1.78 -11.07
C ILE A 227 -28.94 2.31 -11.78
N ASP A 228 -30.04 2.48 -11.06
CA ASP A 228 -31.33 2.87 -11.62
C ASP A 228 -31.57 4.38 -11.61
N GLN A 229 -30.73 5.16 -10.92
CA GLN A 229 -30.92 6.59 -10.68
C GLN A 229 -29.70 7.44 -11.06
N TYR A 230 -29.19 7.31 -12.27
CA TYR A 230 -27.97 8.01 -12.76
C TYR A 230 -28.00 9.56 -12.65
N GLN A 231 -29.16 10.16 -12.38
CA GLN A 231 -29.29 11.61 -12.23
C GLN A 231 -29.09 12.07 -10.78
N ASN A 232 -29.15 11.16 -9.83
CA ASN A 232 -28.94 11.46 -8.43
C ASN A 232 -27.44 11.44 -8.12
N GLN A 233 -27.02 12.32 -7.22
CA GLN A 233 -25.64 12.32 -6.69
C GLN A 233 -25.69 11.79 -5.27
N ALA A 234 -24.94 10.75 -5.00
CA ALA A 234 -24.83 10.15 -3.68
C ALA A 234 -23.41 10.35 -3.16
N GLU A 235 -23.26 10.84 -1.95
CA GLU A 235 -21.96 11.17 -1.39
C GLU A 235 -21.81 10.65 0.04
N LEU A 236 -20.63 10.07 0.34
CA LEU A 236 -20.19 9.78 1.68
C LEU A 236 -19.00 10.64 2.05
N ASN A 237 -19.10 11.39 3.14
CA ASN A 237 -18.02 12.21 3.67
C ASN A 237 -17.42 11.60 4.94
N VAL A 238 -16.10 11.36 4.91
CA VAL A 238 -15.29 10.87 6.03
C VAL A 238 -14.35 11.98 6.48
N GLY A 239 -14.63 12.56 7.65
CA GLY A 239 -13.88 13.71 8.15
C GLY A 239 -12.46 13.38 8.61
N SER A 240 -11.66 14.43 8.82
CA SER A 240 -10.20 14.41 9.02
C SER A 240 -9.66 13.62 10.22
N THR A 241 -10.50 13.18 11.12
CA THR A 241 -10.08 12.36 12.28
C THR A 241 -10.82 11.03 12.32
N GLN A 242 -11.60 10.73 11.28
CA GLN A 242 -12.46 9.56 11.25
C GLN A 242 -11.70 8.36 10.71
N GLN A 243 -11.88 7.23 11.37
CA GLN A 243 -11.40 5.93 10.93
C GLN A 243 -12.64 5.05 10.76
N THR A 244 -12.86 4.53 9.58
CA THR A 244 -14.02 3.68 9.34
C THR A 244 -13.60 2.40 8.60
N PHE A 245 -14.16 1.29 9.05
CA PHE A 245 -13.98 -0.01 8.40
C PHE A 245 -15.28 -0.42 7.73
N VAL A 246 -15.23 -0.76 6.47
CA VAL A 246 -16.37 -1.25 5.69
C VAL A 246 -16.01 -2.60 5.08
N HIS A 247 -16.73 -3.66 5.48
CA HIS A 247 -16.41 -4.99 4.98
C HIS A 247 -16.55 -5.08 3.46
N ALA A 248 -17.67 -4.65 2.91
CA ALA A 248 -17.90 -4.56 1.46
C ALA A 248 -18.34 -3.14 1.08
N LEU A 249 -17.59 -2.50 0.20
CA LEU A 249 -17.90 -1.17 -0.33
C LEU A 249 -18.12 -1.25 -1.83
N THR A 250 -19.33 -0.84 -2.27
CA THR A 250 -19.67 -0.75 -3.69
C THR A 250 -19.99 0.71 -4.04
N GLY A 251 -19.37 1.23 -5.10
CA GLY A 251 -19.68 2.57 -5.63
C GLY A 251 -20.13 2.49 -7.08
N PHE A 252 -21.27 3.13 -7.39
CA PHE A 252 -21.74 3.32 -8.75
C PHE A 252 -21.21 4.64 -9.34
N GLN A 253 -21.34 4.83 -10.67
CA GLN A 253 -20.82 6.02 -11.37
C GLN A 253 -21.32 7.37 -10.83
N ASN A 254 -22.47 7.41 -10.18
CA ASN A 254 -23.05 8.59 -9.53
C ASN A 254 -22.75 8.67 -8.02
N GLY A 255 -21.90 7.79 -7.51
CA GLY A 255 -21.44 7.78 -6.12
C GLY A 255 -20.13 8.52 -5.94
N THR A 256 -19.99 9.26 -4.85
CA THR A 256 -18.77 9.93 -4.43
C THR A 256 -18.38 9.46 -3.02
N LEU A 257 -17.12 9.09 -2.86
CA LEU A 257 -16.49 8.86 -1.56
C LEU A 257 -15.47 9.99 -1.33
N ASN A 258 -15.75 10.88 -0.41
CA ASN A 258 -14.84 11.95 -0.02
C ASN A 258 -14.16 11.62 1.31
N ILE A 259 -12.83 11.59 1.31
CA ILE A 259 -12.01 11.30 2.50
C ILE A 259 -11.14 12.51 2.80
N ASP A 260 -11.49 13.26 3.84
CA ASP A 260 -10.72 14.43 4.25
C ASP A 260 -9.29 14.06 4.71
N ALA A 261 -8.36 15.01 4.63
CA ALA A 261 -6.99 14.84 5.10
C ALA A 261 -6.93 14.32 6.56
N GLY A 262 -6.32 13.15 6.74
CA GLY A 262 -6.25 12.45 8.03
C GLY A 262 -7.43 11.51 8.33
N GLY A 263 -8.45 11.47 7.46
CA GLY A 263 -9.47 10.42 7.45
C GLY A 263 -8.94 9.14 6.82
N ASN A 264 -9.49 7.99 7.20
CA ASN A 264 -9.15 6.69 6.62
C ASN A 264 -10.40 5.84 6.45
N VAL A 265 -10.56 5.28 5.26
CA VAL A 265 -11.54 4.25 4.95
C VAL A 265 -10.82 2.94 4.68
N THR A 266 -11.08 1.94 5.50
CA THR A 266 -10.53 0.59 5.30
C THR A 266 -11.61 -0.32 4.73
N VAL A 267 -11.32 -0.99 3.61
CA VAL A 267 -12.25 -1.89 2.91
C VAL A 267 -11.66 -3.29 2.81
N ASN A 268 -12.52 -4.31 2.90
CA ASN A 268 -12.08 -5.70 2.73
C ASN A 268 -12.41 -6.23 1.33
N GLN A 269 -13.58 -5.89 0.79
CA GLN A 269 -13.99 -6.35 -0.54
C GLN A 269 -14.93 -5.36 -1.22
N GLY A 270 -15.16 -5.56 -2.52
CA GLY A 270 -16.11 -4.78 -3.31
C GLY A 270 -15.49 -4.13 -4.54
N SER A 271 -16.20 -3.13 -5.08
CA SER A 271 -15.74 -2.37 -6.23
C SER A 271 -16.27 -0.95 -6.22
N PHE A 272 -15.51 -0.01 -6.75
CA PHE A 272 -15.91 1.39 -6.87
C PHE A 272 -15.76 1.87 -8.31
N ALA A 273 -16.86 2.33 -8.91
CA ALA A 273 -16.90 2.87 -10.27
C ALA A 273 -17.27 4.37 -10.29
N GLY A 274 -17.39 4.99 -9.12
CA GLY A 274 -17.69 6.41 -8.95
C GLY A 274 -16.44 7.25 -8.70
N THR A 275 -16.61 8.39 -8.04
CA THR A 275 -15.53 9.31 -7.68
C THR A 275 -15.01 9.01 -6.28
N ILE A 276 -13.69 8.88 -6.11
CA ILE A 276 -13.04 8.91 -4.79
C ILE A 276 -12.20 10.18 -4.75
N GLU A 277 -12.43 11.03 -3.73
CA GLU A 277 -11.77 12.33 -3.63
C GLU A 277 -11.35 12.68 -2.20
N GLY A 278 -10.62 13.80 -2.05
CA GLY A 278 -10.10 14.26 -0.78
C GLY A 278 -8.61 13.96 -0.59
N ALA A 279 -8.08 14.23 0.60
CA ALA A 279 -6.66 14.05 0.92
C ALA A 279 -6.44 13.03 2.06
N GLY A 280 -7.41 12.19 2.31
CA GLY A 280 -7.34 11.09 3.28
C GLY A 280 -6.84 9.80 2.63
N GLN A 281 -6.94 8.69 3.36
CA GLN A 281 -6.39 7.39 2.96
C GLN A 281 -7.50 6.39 2.67
N LEU A 282 -7.32 5.61 1.61
CA LEU A 282 -8.07 4.38 1.34
C LEU A 282 -7.18 3.17 1.61
N THR A 283 -7.59 2.26 2.49
CA THR A 283 -6.83 1.05 2.81
C THR A 283 -7.59 -0.19 2.38
N ILE A 284 -6.96 -1.06 1.60
CA ILE A 284 -7.45 -2.41 1.33
C ILE A 284 -6.91 -3.31 2.45
N ALA A 285 -7.82 -3.84 3.27
CA ALA A 285 -7.48 -4.58 4.48
C ALA A 285 -6.73 -5.87 4.18
N GLN A 286 -6.00 -6.36 5.15
CA GLN A 286 -5.26 -7.62 5.07
C GLN A 286 -6.12 -8.77 4.50
N ASN A 287 -5.59 -9.47 3.50
CA ASN A 287 -6.28 -10.51 2.74
C ASN A 287 -7.58 -10.06 2.02
N GLY A 288 -7.80 -8.77 1.91
CA GLY A 288 -8.94 -8.20 1.18
C GLY A 288 -8.76 -8.27 -0.34
N SER A 289 -9.87 -8.03 -1.08
CA SER A 289 -9.83 -7.92 -2.54
C SER A 289 -10.75 -6.80 -2.98
N TYR A 290 -10.20 -5.78 -3.62
CA TYR A 290 -10.94 -4.59 -4.01
C TYR A 290 -10.66 -4.18 -5.45
N VAL A 291 -11.72 -3.74 -6.16
CA VAL A 291 -11.64 -3.33 -7.55
C VAL A 291 -11.96 -1.84 -7.68
N LEU A 292 -11.06 -1.07 -8.26
CA LEU A 292 -11.33 0.28 -8.72
C LEU A 292 -11.65 0.21 -10.21
N ALA A 293 -12.95 0.31 -10.54
CA ALA A 293 -13.48 0.06 -11.87
C ALA A 293 -13.89 1.38 -12.55
N GLY A 294 -13.28 1.68 -13.70
CA GLY A 294 -13.69 2.79 -14.55
C GLY A 294 -13.55 4.13 -13.85
N ALA A 295 -12.36 4.48 -13.44
CA ALA A 295 -12.05 5.70 -12.68
C ALA A 295 -12.53 6.97 -13.41
N GLN A 296 -13.79 7.32 -13.27
CA GLN A 296 -14.34 8.57 -13.83
C GLN A 296 -13.72 9.81 -13.19
N SER A 297 -13.15 9.69 -12.00
CA SER A 297 -12.20 10.65 -11.43
C SER A 297 -11.68 10.12 -10.07
N MET A 298 -10.48 9.61 -10.03
CA MET A 298 -9.74 9.52 -8.78
C MET A 298 -9.16 10.91 -8.51
N ALA A 299 -9.88 11.69 -7.72
CA ALA A 299 -9.43 12.98 -7.21
C ALA A 299 -8.91 12.85 -5.76
N LEU A 300 -8.57 11.63 -5.35
CA LEU A 300 -7.94 11.36 -4.06
C LEU A 300 -6.47 11.81 -4.13
N THR A 301 -6.08 12.73 -3.26
CA THR A 301 -4.70 13.23 -3.16
C THR A 301 -3.93 12.60 -1.98
N GLY A 302 -4.56 11.66 -1.28
CA GLY A 302 -3.94 10.85 -0.23
C GLY A 302 -3.62 9.44 -0.72
N ASP A 303 -3.06 8.62 0.16
CA ASP A 303 -2.53 7.31 -0.20
C ASP A 303 -3.63 6.25 -0.36
N ILE A 304 -3.41 5.34 -1.31
CA ILE A 304 -4.12 4.06 -1.36
C ILE A 304 -3.17 2.98 -0.84
N VAL A 305 -3.52 2.33 0.26
CA VAL A 305 -2.67 1.32 0.90
C VAL A 305 -3.22 -0.08 0.64
N VAL A 306 -2.36 -0.98 0.16
CA VAL A 306 -2.69 -2.39 -0.09
C VAL A 306 -1.95 -3.24 0.93
N ASP A 307 -2.66 -3.67 1.98
CA ASP A 307 -2.07 -4.38 3.10
C ASP A 307 -1.69 -5.83 2.76
N ASP A 308 -1.00 -6.49 3.68
CA ASP A 308 -0.45 -7.85 3.55
C ASP A 308 -1.51 -8.87 3.05
N GLY A 309 -1.20 -9.54 1.97
CA GLY A 309 -2.09 -10.49 1.31
C GLY A 309 -3.32 -9.90 0.62
N ALA A 310 -3.52 -8.57 0.65
CA ALA A 310 -4.61 -7.91 -0.05
C ALA A 310 -4.36 -7.83 -1.57
N VAL A 311 -5.43 -7.71 -2.35
CA VAL A 311 -5.37 -7.49 -3.80
C VAL A 311 -6.15 -6.24 -4.16
N LEU A 312 -5.49 -5.27 -4.77
CA LEU A 312 -6.12 -4.14 -5.43
C LEU A 312 -6.05 -4.33 -6.94
N THR A 313 -7.20 -4.48 -7.59
CA THR A 313 -7.30 -4.52 -9.05
C THR A 313 -7.75 -3.15 -9.56
N LEU A 314 -7.04 -2.60 -10.53
CA LEU A 314 -7.48 -1.42 -11.27
C LEU A 314 -8.06 -1.88 -12.61
N GLU A 315 -9.33 -1.53 -12.87
CA GLU A 315 -10.03 -1.80 -14.12
C GLU A 315 -10.39 -0.50 -14.83
N GLY A 316 -10.24 -0.43 -16.15
CA GLY A 316 -10.64 0.75 -16.89
C GLY A 316 -9.86 0.95 -18.19
N ASP A 317 -10.02 2.10 -18.83
CA ASP A 317 -9.24 2.47 -20.00
C ASP A 317 -8.08 3.42 -19.64
N ALA A 318 -7.22 3.71 -20.63
CA ALA A 318 -6.05 4.55 -20.44
C ALA A 318 -6.37 6.00 -19.98
N ALA A 319 -7.60 6.49 -20.20
CA ALA A 319 -8.01 7.81 -19.75
C ALA A 319 -8.37 7.81 -18.26
N ASP A 320 -8.85 6.68 -17.75
CA ASP A 320 -9.19 6.49 -16.33
C ASP A 320 -7.92 6.47 -15.47
N LEU A 321 -6.85 5.85 -15.97
CA LEU A 321 -5.54 5.88 -15.31
C LEU A 321 -4.84 7.24 -15.39
N ALA A 322 -5.07 8.02 -16.42
CA ALA A 322 -4.49 9.37 -16.51
C ALA A 322 -4.94 10.26 -15.33
N ALA A 323 -6.12 10.00 -14.77
CA ALA A 323 -6.61 10.70 -13.59
C ALA A 323 -5.84 10.31 -12.29
N LEU A 324 -5.40 9.05 -12.18
CA LEU A 324 -4.54 8.59 -11.10
C LEU A 324 -3.11 9.16 -11.17
N GLN A 325 -2.70 9.67 -12.32
CA GLN A 325 -1.33 10.11 -12.59
C GLN A 325 -1.13 11.62 -12.47
N ASP A 326 -2.19 12.41 -12.50
CA ASP A 326 -2.10 13.87 -12.44
C ASP A 326 -2.08 14.43 -11.00
N ASP A 327 -2.29 13.60 -9.97
CA ASP A 327 -2.30 14.00 -8.57
C ASP A 327 -1.19 13.29 -7.74
N PRO A 328 -0.68 13.92 -6.68
CA PRO A 328 0.45 13.42 -5.87
C PRO A 328 0.06 12.27 -4.93
N GLN A 329 -0.82 11.38 -5.37
CA GLN A 329 -1.19 10.21 -4.59
C GLN A 329 -0.21 9.07 -4.81
N SER A 330 0.12 8.34 -3.75
CA SER A 330 0.88 7.10 -3.85
C SER A 330 -0.02 5.87 -3.66
N ILE A 331 0.23 4.82 -4.45
CA ILE A 331 -0.29 3.50 -4.16
C ILE A 331 0.80 2.75 -3.40
N VAL A 332 0.58 2.57 -2.10
CA VAL A 332 1.53 1.92 -1.20
C VAL A 332 1.18 0.44 -1.12
N VAL A 333 2.04 -0.43 -1.67
CA VAL A 333 1.84 -1.89 -1.61
C VAL A 333 2.64 -2.44 -0.43
N ASN A 334 1.93 -2.70 0.67
CA ASN A 334 2.52 -3.15 1.93
C ASN A 334 2.27 -4.65 2.15
N GLY A 335 2.96 -5.50 1.40
CA GLY A 335 2.79 -6.95 1.44
C GLY A 335 1.63 -7.48 0.60
N GLY A 336 0.91 -6.62 -0.10
CA GLY A 336 -0.23 -6.98 -0.95
C GLY A 336 0.12 -7.16 -2.42
N VAL A 337 -0.91 -7.14 -3.26
CA VAL A 337 -0.83 -7.25 -4.71
C VAL A 337 -1.54 -6.05 -5.35
N LEU A 338 -0.86 -5.33 -6.23
CA LEU A 338 -1.47 -4.39 -7.15
C LEU A 338 -1.59 -5.06 -8.51
N ASP A 339 -2.83 -5.28 -8.95
CA ASP A 339 -3.13 -5.92 -10.22
C ASP A 339 -3.53 -4.88 -11.27
N LEU A 340 -2.70 -4.74 -12.29
CA LEU A 340 -2.84 -3.85 -13.42
C LEU A 340 -3.08 -4.62 -14.73
N SER A 341 -3.45 -5.90 -14.64
CA SER A 341 -3.51 -6.81 -15.80
C SER A 341 -4.55 -6.43 -16.85
N ASP A 342 -5.58 -5.66 -16.49
CA ASP A 342 -6.61 -5.22 -17.43
C ASP A 342 -6.18 -4.05 -18.34
N PHE A 343 -5.03 -3.41 -18.03
CA PHE A 343 -4.55 -2.30 -18.84
C PHE A 343 -3.69 -2.77 -20.01
N ALA A 344 -4.22 -2.69 -21.22
CA ALA A 344 -3.46 -2.93 -22.44
C ALA A 344 -2.46 -1.81 -22.76
N THR A 345 -2.67 -0.60 -22.26
CA THR A 345 -1.75 0.53 -22.42
C THR A 345 -1.83 1.46 -21.22
N TRP A 346 -0.72 1.67 -20.55
CA TRP A 346 -0.57 2.71 -19.55
C TRP A 346 0.02 3.97 -20.20
N GLN A 347 -0.69 5.08 -20.17
CA GLN A 347 -0.17 6.36 -20.67
C GLN A 347 0.10 7.29 -19.49
N SER A 348 1.30 7.80 -19.37
CA SER A 348 1.63 8.80 -18.36
C SER A 348 0.97 10.14 -18.63
N GLY A 349 0.49 10.77 -17.59
CA GLY A 349 0.18 12.20 -17.56
C GLY A 349 1.44 13.06 -17.77
N THR A 350 1.26 14.35 -18.00
CA THR A 350 2.34 15.32 -18.23
C THR A 350 2.87 15.95 -16.94
N SER A 351 2.50 15.45 -15.77
CA SER A 351 2.81 16.05 -14.47
C SER A 351 3.94 15.33 -13.74
N TYR A 352 4.69 16.10 -13.00
CA TYR A 352 5.98 15.78 -12.40
C TYR A 352 5.79 15.28 -10.95
N ASN A 353 6.13 14.08 -10.61
CA ASN A 353 6.25 13.43 -9.28
C ASN A 353 5.34 12.21 -9.01
N ASP A 354 4.80 11.59 -10.03
CA ASP A 354 3.84 10.50 -9.82
C ASP A 354 4.57 9.16 -9.94
N GLY A 355 4.72 8.46 -8.85
CA GLY A 355 5.41 7.18 -8.77
C GLY A 355 4.59 6.11 -8.06
N LEU A 356 4.76 4.86 -8.50
CA LEU A 356 4.38 3.72 -7.70
C LEU A 356 5.41 3.54 -6.59
N GLU A 357 5.00 3.73 -5.35
CA GLU A 357 5.80 3.41 -4.18
C GLU A 357 5.39 2.02 -3.67
N VAL A 358 6.36 1.13 -3.50
CA VAL A 358 6.18 -0.16 -2.84
C VAL A 358 6.95 -0.11 -1.53
N SER A 359 6.24 -0.16 -0.43
CA SER A 359 6.80 0.02 0.91
C SER A 359 6.36 -1.07 1.90
N GLY A 360 6.94 -1.06 3.09
CA GLY A 360 6.56 -1.91 4.20
C GLY A 360 7.14 -3.33 4.10
N ASN A 361 6.29 -4.35 4.09
CA ASN A 361 6.71 -5.77 4.10
C ASN A 361 6.94 -6.36 2.70
N GLY A 362 7.07 -5.52 1.68
CA GLY A 362 7.14 -5.94 0.29
C GLY A 362 5.76 -6.11 -0.34
N GLY A 363 5.74 -6.47 -1.62
CA GLY A 363 4.49 -6.66 -2.34
C GLY A 363 4.72 -7.12 -3.77
N THR A 364 3.62 -7.37 -4.49
CA THR A 364 3.64 -7.80 -5.88
C THR A 364 2.90 -6.79 -6.75
N VAL A 365 3.48 -6.40 -7.87
CA VAL A 365 2.78 -5.63 -8.92
C VAL A 365 2.65 -6.53 -10.14
N ILE A 366 1.40 -6.76 -10.56
CA ILE A 366 1.07 -7.56 -11.74
C ILE A 366 0.75 -6.60 -12.87
N GLY A 367 1.55 -6.63 -13.94
CA GLY A 367 1.25 -5.96 -15.20
C GLY A 367 0.66 -6.93 -16.22
N SER A 368 -0.03 -6.44 -17.24
CA SER A 368 -0.40 -7.29 -18.38
C SER A 368 0.82 -7.55 -19.27
N GLN A 369 0.85 -8.72 -19.90
CA GLN A 369 1.89 -9.04 -20.90
C GLN A 369 1.81 -8.16 -22.16
N ASP A 370 0.72 -7.39 -22.30
CA ASP A 370 0.42 -6.53 -23.43
C ASP A 370 0.50 -5.02 -23.07
N VAL A 371 1.00 -4.65 -21.90
CA VAL A 371 1.23 -3.25 -21.48
C VAL A 371 2.36 -2.61 -22.30
N VAL A 372 2.40 -2.83 -23.59
CA VAL A 372 3.66 -2.67 -24.31
C VAL A 372 3.57 -1.98 -25.63
N ASP A 373 2.49 -1.51 -26.14
CA ASP A 373 2.59 -0.75 -27.38
C ASP A 373 2.40 0.74 -27.16
N LEU A 374 3.45 1.38 -26.69
CA LEU A 374 3.63 2.82 -26.78
C LEU A 374 4.16 3.19 -28.17
N ALA A 375 3.53 2.64 -29.21
CA ALA A 375 3.74 3.07 -30.60
C ALA A 375 3.27 4.51 -30.74
N GLY A 376 4.11 5.47 -30.41
CA GLY A 376 3.77 6.87 -30.55
C GLY A 376 4.64 7.84 -29.73
N GLY A 377 5.61 7.36 -28.99
CA GLY A 377 6.57 8.22 -28.28
C GLY A 377 6.05 8.81 -26.97
N ASN A 378 5.08 8.16 -26.35
CA ASN A 378 4.63 8.49 -25.01
C ASN A 378 5.15 7.44 -24.03
N ASP A 379 5.73 7.91 -22.96
CA ASP A 379 6.45 7.11 -21.99
C ASP A 379 5.48 6.45 -21.02
N MET A 380 5.64 5.16 -20.76
CA MET A 380 4.98 4.52 -19.64
C MET A 380 5.74 4.86 -18.37
N HIS A 381 5.07 5.50 -17.43
CA HIS A 381 5.65 5.79 -16.14
C HIS A 381 4.98 4.94 -15.06
N ILE A 382 5.74 4.05 -14.47
CA ILE A 382 5.54 3.72 -13.09
C ILE A 382 6.47 4.69 -12.36
N GLY A 383 5.95 5.86 -12.00
CA GLY A 383 6.61 6.92 -11.26
C GLY A 383 7.60 7.86 -11.96
N GLY A 384 7.53 9.14 -11.67
CA GLY A 384 8.53 10.20 -11.87
C GLY A 384 8.72 10.79 -13.26
N ASP A 385 9.23 12.00 -13.32
CA ASP A 385 9.38 12.78 -14.55
C ASP A 385 10.70 12.55 -15.28
N GLY A 386 10.64 12.60 -16.59
CA GLY A 386 11.64 12.23 -17.57
C GLY A 386 12.93 13.04 -17.65
N LYS A 387 13.50 13.60 -16.56
CA LYS A 387 14.83 14.21 -16.68
C LYS A 387 15.92 13.61 -15.80
N ASP A 388 15.57 13.25 -14.59
CA ASP A 388 16.41 12.51 -13.64
C ASP A 388 15.49 11.65 -12.77
N GLY A 389 14.29 11.35 -13.29
CA GLY A 389 13.17 10.81 -12.56
C GLY A 389 13.33 9.35 -12.19
N VAL A 390 12.97 9.07 -10.98
CA VAL A 390 12.73 7.75 -10.45
C VAL A 390 11.38 7.29 -10.98
N TYR A 391 11.35 6.14 -11.60
CA TYR A 391 10.10 5.58 -12.13
C TYR A 391 9.57 4.43 -11.28
N VAL A 392 10.44 3.73 -10.57
CA VAL A 392 10.05 2.71 -9.60
C VAL A 392 10.96 2.85 -8.38
N VAL A 393 10.38 3.02 -7.22
CA VAL A 393 11.07 2.97 -5.92
C VAL A 393 10.63 1.71 -5.19
N ILE A 394 11.59 0.91 -4.76
CA ILE A 394 11.39 -0.23 -3.88
C ILE A 394 11.80 0.22 -2.48
N ASP A 395 10.82 0.37 -1.60
CA ASP A 395 11.00 0.69 -0.17
C ASP A 395 10.17 -0.31 0.65
N ALA A 396 10.66 -1.54 0.72
CA ALA A 396 9.92 -2.67 1.23
C ALA A 396 10.34 -3.10 2.66
N GLY A 397 11.17 -2.31 3.34
CA GLY A 397 11.67 -2.67 4.66
C GLY A 397 12.44 -3.99 4.65
N ASP A 398 11.97 -5.01 5.34
CA ASP A 398 12.54 -6.37 5.31
C ASP A 398 11.84 -7.28 4.27
N GLY A 399 10.93 -6.75 3.44
CA GLY A 399 10.11 -7.50 2.49
C GLY A 399 10.78 -7.74 1.14
N GLN A 400 10.07 -8.51 0.28
CA GLN A 400 10.51 -8.84 -1.07
C GLN A 400 9.50 -8.36 -2.10
N VAL A 401 9.97 -7.81 -3.21
CA VAL A 401 9.15 -7.32 -4.33
C VAL A 401 9.59 -8.00 -5.62
N SER A 402 8.62 -8.46 -6.40
CA SER A 402 8.82 -8.94 -7.77
C SER A 402 7.99 -8.10 -8.72
N LEU A 403 8.62 -7.49 -9.70
CA LEU A 403 7.92 -6.77 -10.76
C LEU A 403 7.51 -7.75 -11.86
N ALA A 404 6.37 -7.50 -12.50
CA ALA A 404 5.95 -8.29 -13.66
C ALA A 404 6.95 -8.16 -14.82
N ASN A 405 6.90 -9.10 -15.77
CA ASN A 405 7.69 -9.01 -17.00
C ASN A 405 7.12 -7.95 -17.95
N ASP A 406 7.96 -7.54 -18.90
CA ASP A 406 7.58 -6.65 -20.01
C ASP A 406 7.14 -5.23 -19.59
N ASN A 407 7.67 -4.74 -18.48
CA ASN A 407 7.50 -3.34 -18.08
C ASN A 407 8.15 -2.39 -19.10
N GLN A 408 7.50 -1.27 -19.39
CA GLN A 408 7.92 -0.32 -20.42
C GLN A 408 8.32 1.05 -19.87
N TYR A 409 8.42 1.22 -18.56
CA TYR A 409 8.83 2.50 -18.00
C TYR A 409 10.25 2.88 -18.44
N LEU A 410 10.46 4.16 -18.73
CA LEU A 410 11.73 4.68 -19.26
C LEU A 410 12.67 5.22 -18.19
N GLY A 411 12.26 5.22 -16.95
CA GLY A 411 13.05 5.73 -15.84
C GLY A 411 13.97 4.70 -15.23
N THR A 412 14.47 5.02 -14.05
CA THR A 412 15.33 4.15 -13.26
C THR A 412 14.54 3.31 -12.27
N THR A 413 15.05 2.18 -11.87
CA THR A 413 14.58 1.42 -10.71
C THR A 413 15.44 1.78 -9.52
N GLN A 414 14.87 2.28 -8.43
CA GLN A 414 15.59 2.56 -7.19
C GLN A 414 15.24 1.52 -6.13
N ILE A 415 16.23 1.11 -5.36
CA ILE A 415 16.08 0.24 -4.21
C ILE A 415 16.50 1.06 -2.98
N ALA A 416 15.52 1.48 -2.20
CA ALA A 416 15.73 2.21 -0.96
C ALA A 416 15.81 1.27 0.24
N SER A 417 14.98 0.21 0.25
CA SER A 417 15.03 -0.86 1.25
C SER A 417 14.38 -2.15 0.73
N GLY A 418 14.65 -3.28 1.40
CA GLY A 418 14.09 -4.59 1.06
C GLY A 418 14.77 -5.26 -0.14
N THR A 419 14.14 -6.31 -0.66
CA THR A 419 14.69 -7.13 -1.74
C THR A 419 13.89 -7.00 -3.03
N LEU A 420 14.51 -6.51 -4.11
CA LEU A 420 13.95 -6.60 -5.46
C LEU A 420 14.40 -7.91 -6.12
N MET A 421 13.45 -8.80 -6.40
CA MET A 421 13.70 -10.05 -7.12
C MET A 421 13.66 -9.84 -8.62
N VAL A 422 14.73 -10.22 -9.33
CA VAL A 422 14.87 -10.05 -10.79
C VAL A 422 15.13 -11.39 -11.44
N SER A 423 14.24 -11.79 -12.36
CA SER A 423 14.39 -13.01 -13.16
C SER A 423 14.48 -12.74 -14.68
N ASP A 424 14.12 -11.53 -15.10
CA ASP A 424 14.19 -11.09 -16.50
C ASP A 424 14.49 -9.59 -16.61
N ASN A 425 15.23 -9.19 -17.65
CA ASN A 425 15.58 -7.77 -17.88
C ASN A 425 14.36 -6.87 -18.11
N SER A 426 13.27 -7.42 -18.66
CA SER A 426 12.03 -6.67 -18.94
C SER A 426 11.28 -6.26 -17.68
N GLN A 427 11.57 -6.87 -16.51
CA GLN A 427 11.02 -6.44 -15.23
C GLN A 427 11.50 -5.03 -14.81
N LEU A 428 12.66 -4.62 -15.30
CA LEU A 428 13.33 -3.36 -14.96
C LEU A 428 13.03 -2.22 -15.96
N GLY A 429 11.86 -2.23 -16.60
CA GLY A 429 11.46 -1.25 -17.60
C GLY A 429 12.05 -1.48 -18.98
N ASP A 430 11.87 -0.49 -19.86
CA ASP A 430 12.22 -0.61 -21.28
C ASP A 430 13.66 -1.11 -21.51
N THR A 431 13.75 -2.24 -22.20
CA THR A 431 15.04 -2.88 -22.51
C THR A 431 15.84 -2.15 -23.62
N HIS A 432 15.20 -1.21 -24.33
CA HIS A 432 15.86 -0.44 -25.37
C HIS A 432 16.75 0.68 -24.82
N TYR A 433 16.35 1.28 -23.68
CA TYR A 433 17.08 2.39 -23.07
C TYR A 433 17.99 1.95 -21.92
N ASN A 434 17.82 0.75 -21.39
CA ASN A 434 18.66 0.17 -20.32
C ASN A 434 18.99 1.15 -19.19
N ARG A 435 17.94 1.67 -18.52
CA ARG A 435 18.13 2.58 -17.40
C ARG A 435 18.74 1.86 -16.20
N GLN A 436 19.40 2.65 -15.35
CA GLN A 436 20.13 2.14 -14.18
C GLN A 436 19.20 1.54 -13.13
N VAL A 437 19.75 0.59 -12.36
CA VAL A 437 19.26 0.26 -11.03
C VAL A 437 20.12 1.02 -10.02
N ILE A 438 19.47 1.70 -9.06
CA ILE A 438 20.14 2.62 -8.14
C ILE A 438 19.88 2.18 -6.70
N PHE A 439 20.93 2.03 -5.90
CA PHE A 439 20.82 1.87 -4.45
C PHE A 439 20.85 3.24 -3.78
N THR A 440 19.81 3.61 -2.98
CA THR A 440 19.56 5.02 -2.60
C THR A 440 19.53 5.31 -1.11
N ASP A 441 19.35 4.35 -0.22
CA ASP A 441 19.25 4.60 1.23
C ASP A 441 20.26 3.76 2.02
N ASN A 442 20.87 4.39 3.04
CA ASN A 442 21.82 3.76 3.97
C ASN A 442 21.19 3.39 5.33
N GLN A 443 19.89 3.56 5.50
CA GLN A 443 19.23 3.33 6.79
C GLN A 443 18.76 1.88 6.93
N GLN A 444 18.53 1.20 5.82
CA GLN A 444 18.04 -0.17 5.75
C GLN A 444 18.80 -0.98 4.70
N GLU A 445 18.69 -2.30 4.76
CA GLU A 445 19.32 -3.19 3.80
C GLU A 445 18.59 -3.12 2.46
N SER A 446 19.34 -2.92 1.38
CA SER A 446 18.84 -2.83 0.01
C SER A 446 19.46 -3.93 -0.83
N VAL A 447 18.64 -4.87 -1.31
CA VAL A 447 19.08 -6.07 -2.01
C VAL A 447 18.46 -6.15 -3.41
N MET A 448 19.25 -6.49 -4.41
CA MET A 448 18.80 -6.98 -5.71
C MET A 448 19.12 -8.46 -5.80
N GLU A 449 18.11 -9.32 -5.74
CA GLU A 449 18.26 -10.78 -5.86
C GLU A 449 18.00 -11.23 -7.30
N ILE A 450 18.99 -11.85 -7.95
CA ILE A 450 18.92 -12.30 -9.34
C ILE A 450 18.72 -13.81 -9.35
N THR A 451 17.52 -14.25 -9.73
CA THR A 451 17.07 -15.63 -9.60
C THR A 451 17.16 -16.44 -10.90
N ALA A 452 17.48 -15.78 -12.04
CA ALA A 452 17.66 -16.42 -13.34
C ALA A 452 18.80 -15.78 -14.13
N ASN A 453 19.22 -16.41 -15.23
CA ASN A 453 20.22 -15.84 -16.12
C ASN A 453 19.65 -14.60 -16.84
N VAL A 454 19.99 -13.42 -16.35
CA VAL A 454 19.56 -12.14 -16.90
C VAL A 454 20.69 -11.54 -17.72
N ASP A 455 20.43 -11.29 -19.01
CA ASP A 455 21.31 -10.52 -19.89
C ASP A 455 20.71 -9.13 -20.07
N THR A 456 21.27 -8.13 -19.41
CA THR A 456 20.76 -6.76 -19.47
C THR A 456 21.25 -5.96 -20.67
N ARG A 457 22.03 -6.56 -21.59
CA ARG A 457 22.52 -5.90 -22.79
C ARG A 457 21.37 -5.60 -23.74
N SER A 458 21.33 -4.38 -24.24
CA SER A 458 20.34 -3.94 -25.23
C SER A 458 20.78 -4.32 -26.65
N THR A 459 19.82 -4.54 -27.54
CA THR A 459 20.06 -4.68 -28.98
C THR A 459 20.60 -3.39 -29.65
N THR A 460 20.52 -2.27 -28.96
CA THR A 460 20.94 -0.94 -29.43
C THR A 460 22.17 -0.40 -28.73
N THR A 461 22.45 -0.88 -27.52
CA THR A 461 23.66 -0.56 -26.76
C THR A 461 24.44 -1.85 -26.51
N GLU A 462 25.74 -1.84 -26.74
CA GLU A 462 26.61 -3.00 -26.46
C GLU A 462 26.77 -3.23 -24.93
N HIS A 463 26.25 -2.32 -24.13
CA HIS A 463 26.36 -2.33 -22.68
C HIS A 463 25.03 -2.77 -22.02
N GLY A 464 25.13 -3.45 -20.88
CA GLY A 464 24.00 -3.81 -20.03
C GLY A 464 23.46 -2.62 -19.25
N ARG A 465 22.49 -2.88 -18.35
CA ARG A 465 22.04 -1.89 -17.36
C ARG A 465 23.16 -1.63 -16.37
N ASP A 466 23.34 -0.36 -16.04
CA ASP A 466 24.30 0.05 -15.04
C ASP A 466 23.71 -0.12 -13.62
N ILE A 467 24.60 -0.34 -12.66
CA ILE A 467 24.29 -0.31 -11.24
C ILE A 467 24.90 0.96 -10.68
N GLU A 468 24.07 1.88 -10.19
CA GLU A 468 24.52 3.14 -9.61
C GLU A 468 24.47 3.07 -8.08
N MET A 469 25.56 3.45 -7.45
CA MET A 469 25.66 3.47 -5.99
C MET A 469 25.45 4.88 -5.46
N ARG A 470 24.44 5.07 -4.61
CA ARG A 470 24.25 6.27 -3.77
C ARG A 470 24.24 5.90 -2.30
N ALA A 471 24.20 4.61 -2.01
CA ALA A 471 24.16 4.02 -0.68
C ALA A 471 24.80 2.64 -0.71
N ASP A 472 24.88 1.96 0.45
CA ASP A 472 25.22 0.55 0.51
C ASP A 472 24.18 -0.28 -0.25
N GLY A 473 24.63 -1.30 -0.97
CA GLY A 473 23.74 -2.17 -1.72
C GLY A 473 24.28 -3.58 -1.85
N GLU A 474 23.38 -4.55 -1.93
CA GLU A 474 23.70 -5.94 -2.14
C GLU A 474 23.16 -6.45 -3.48
N VAL A 475 24.00 -7.19 -4.22
CA VAL A 475 23.59 -7.95 -5.39
C VAL A 475 23.77 -9.43 -5.09
N ALA A 476 22.67 -10.11 -4.80
CA ALA A 476 22.61 -11.54 -4.60
C ALA A 476 22.38 -12.25 -5.94
N VAL A 477 23.18 -13.25 -6.27
CA VAL A 477 23.02 -14.03 -7.51
C VAL A 477 22.90 -15.51 -7.15
N ASP A 478 21.77 -16.11 -7.52
CA ASP A 478 21.47 -17.49 -7.16
C ASP A 478 22.49 -18.51 -7.72
N ALA A 479 22.59 -19.64 -7.05
CA ALA A 479 23.47 -20.72 -7.45
C ALA A 479 23.17 -21.23 -8.87
N GLY A 480 24.19 -21.23 -9.74
CA GLY A 480 24.06 -21.65 -11.13
C GLY A 480 23.50 -20.59 -12.07
N VAL A 481 23.30 -19.38 -11.57
CA VAL A 481 22.90 -18.21 -12.36
C VAL A 481 24.15 -17.46 -12.82
N ASP A 482 24.21 -17.15 -14.11
CA ASP A 482 25.21 -16.26 -14.73
C ASP A 482 24.46 -15.05 -15.30
N THR A 483 24.75 -13.85 -14.79
CA THR A 483 24.03 -12.62 -15.17
C THR A 483 24.99 -11.55 -15.66
N GLN A 484 24.56 -10.77 -16.69
CA GLN A 484 25.40 -9.76 -17.36
C GLN A 484 24.81 -8.36 -17.17
N TRP A 485 25.60 -7.48 -16.59
CA TRP A 485 25.24 -6.09 -16.27
C TRP A 485 26.20 -5.10 -16.90
N GLY A 486 25.83 -3.83 -16.97
CA GLY A 486 26.63 -2.75 -17.51
C GLY A 486 27.80 -2.34 -16.63
N ALA A 487 27.89 -1.05 -16.33
CA ALA A 487 28.89 -0.46 -15.47
C ALA A 487 28.48 -0.41 -14.01
N LEU A 488 29.45 -0.38 -13.12
CA LEU A 488 29.28 0.01 -11.74
C LEU A 488 29.55 1.52 -11.62
N MET A 489 28.49 2.31 -11.47
CA MET A 489 28.54 3.77 -11.61
C MET A 489 28.66 4.48 -10.28
N ALA A 490 29.36 5.63 -10.29
CA ALA A 490 29.32 6.61 -9.23
C ALA A 490 27.96 7.34 -9.22
N ASP A 491 27.65 7.97 -8.09
CA ASP A 491 26.46 8.81 -7.94
C ASP A 491 26.37 9.89 -9.04
N SER A 492 25.38 9.74 -9.91
CA SER A 492 25.14 10.66 -11.03
C SER A 492 24.50 11.98 -10.58
N SER A 493 24.00 12.09 -9.34
CA SER A 493 23.41 13.32 -8.77
C SER A 493 24.45 14.42 -8.54
N GLY A 494 25.73 14.05 -8.51
CA GLY A 494 26.83 14.98 -8.23
C GLY A 494 26.99 15.33 -6.74
N GLN A 495 26.34 14.59 -5.86
CA GLN A 495 26.45 14.74 -4.40
C GLN A 495 27.54 13.85 -3.80
N HIS A 496 28.18 12.99 -4.59
CA HIS A 496 29.20 12.03 -4.17
C HIS A 496 28.74 11.09 -3.05
N LEU A 497 27.50 10.61 -3.13
CA LEU A 497 26.90 9.73 -2.13
C LEU A 497 27.51 8.33 -2.12
N ASP A 498 28.20 7.94 -3.22
CA ASP A 498 28.92 6.70 -3.31
C ASP A 498 30.25 6.68 -2.53
N GLU A 499 30.77 7.84 -2.13
CA GLU A 499 31.95 7.91 -1.26
C GLU A 499 31.63 7.31 0.13
N GLY A 500 32.28 6.17 0.44
CA GLY A 500 32.09 5.45 1.72
C GLY A 500 30.98 4.44 1.73
N SER A 501 30.22 4.28 0.63
CA SER A 501 29.28 3.18 0.43
C SER A 501 29.99 1.88 0.03
N THR A 502 29.26 0.77 0.10
CA THR A 502 29.76 -0.57 -0.23
C THR A 502 28.80 -1.29 -1.16
N LEU A 503 29.32 -1.82 -2.27
CA LEU A 503 28.62 -2.85 -3.04
C LEU A 503 29.01 -4.23 -2.51
N THR A 504 28.05 -5.03 -2.09
CA THR A 504 28.28 -6.41 -1.68
C THR A 504 27.71 -7.38 -2.72
N LYS A 505 28.52 -8.28 -3.26
CA LYS A 505 28.08 -9.39 -4.10
C LYS A 505 27.96 -10.64 -3.24
N THR A 506 26.76 -11.17 -3.14
CA THR A 506 26.44 -12.43 -2.42
C THR A 506 25.82 -13.47 -3.35
N GLY A 507 25.47 -14.63 -2.80
CA GLY A 507 24.94 -15.77 -3.55
C GLY A 507 26.00 -16.43 -4.46
N ALA A 508 25.82 -17.73 -4.73
CA ALA A 508 26.86 -18.58 -5.35
C ALA A 508 26.98 -18.47 -6.87
N GLY A 509 26.16 -17.63 -7.51
CA GLY A 509 26.19 -17.38 -8.97
C GLY A 509 27.25 -16.37 -9.39
N THR A 510 27.27 -16.07 -10.71
CA THR A 510 28.25 -15.15 -11.33
C THR A 510 27.58 -13.83 -11.72
N LEU A 511 28.19 -12.71 -11.29
CA LEU A 511 27.88 -11.37 -11.75
C LEU A 511 28.98 -10.92 -12.73
N GLU A 512 28.64 -10.76 -14.01
CA GLU A 512 29.53 -10.27 -15.06
C GLU A 512 29.27 -8.78 -15.33
N MET A 513 30.34 -7.97 -15.22
CA MET A 513 30.29 -6.55 -15.58
C MET A 513 30.82 -6.35 -17.00
N THR A 514 29.99 -5.74 -17.86
CA THR A 514 30.26 -5.62 -19.31
C THR A 514 30.61 -4.20 -19.75
N ALA A 515 30.72 -3.24 -18.83
CA ALA A 515 31.15 -1.87 -19.09
C ALA A 515 32.10 -1.36 -18.00
N SER A 516 32.97 -0.40 -18.35
CA SER A 516 33.91 0.24 -17.42
C SER A 516 33.15 1.11 -16.43
N GLY A 517 33.47 1.01 -15.15
CA GLY A 517 32.76 1.69 -14.06
C GLY A 517 33.41 2.98 -13.62
N THR A 518 32.69 3.73 -12.78
CA THR A 518 33.16 5.00 -12.20
C THR A 518 32.96 5.09 -10.69
N THR A 519 32.40 4.05 -10.04
CA THR A 519 32.10 4.08 -8.59
C THR A 519 33.34 4.27 -7.74
N GLN A 520 33.18 4.98 -6.63
CA GLN A 520 34.16 5.13 -5.55
C GLN A 520 33.81 4.25 -4.33
N SER A 521 32.70 3.54 -4.38
CA SER A 521 32.28 2.58 -3.35
C SER A 521 33.32 1.49 -3.13
N ALA A 522 33.38 0.94 -1.91
CA ALA A 522 34.08 -0.32 -1.69
C ALA A 522 33.33 -1.47 -2.39
N VAL A 523 34.05 -2.47 -2.86
CA VAL A 523 33.50 -3.67 -3.51
C VAL A 523 33.82 -4.89 -2.65
N ARG A 524 32.80 -5.64 -2.25
CA ARG A 524 32.91 -6.87 -1.47
C ARG A 524 32.33 -8.04 -2.26
N VAL A 525 33.09 -9.11 -2.41
CA VAL A 525 32.62 -10.38 -2.99
C VAL A 525 32.58 -11.38 -1.86
N GLU A 526 31.40 -11.59 -1.28
CA GLU A 526 31.22 -12.49 -0.13
C GLU A 526 31.02 -13.94 -0.57
N GLU A 527 30.29 -14.14 -1.67
CA GLU A 527 30.00 -15.46 -2.23
C GLU A 527 30.00 -15.43 -3.76
N GLY A 528 30.20 -16.58 -4.40
CA GLY A 528 30.17 -16.75 -5.84
C GLY A 528 31.27 -15.99 -6.58
N THR A 529 30.97 -15.49 -7.78
CA THR A 529 31.94 -14.85 -8.64
C THR A 529 31.51 -13.46 -9.08
N LEU A 530 32.41 -12.48 -8.96
CA LEU A 530 32.35 -11.20 -9.67
C LEU A 530 33.38 -11.24 -10.80
N GLN A 531 32.93 -11.04 -12.04
CA GLN A 531 33.79 -11.09 -13.23
C GLN A 531 33.79 -9.76 -13.97
N GLY A 532 34.99 -9.27 -14.33
CA GLY A 532 35.17 -8.09 -15.18
C GLY A 532 35.52 -8.49 -16.61
N ASP A 533 34.55 -8.45 -17.53
CA ASP A 533 34.75 -8.82 -18.94
C ASP A 533 35.33 -7.70 -19.79
N VAL A 534 35.29 -6.48 -19.28
CA VAL A 534 35.91 -5.30 -19.89
C VAL A 534 36.94 -4.69 -18.95
N ALA A 535 37.82 -3.84 -19.47
CA ALA A 535 38.78 -3.15 -18.64
C ALA A 535 38.12 -2.21 -17.63
N ASP A 536 38.67 -2.17 -16.43
CA ASP A 536 38.41 -1.16 -15.42
C ASP A 536 36.94 -1.10 -14.98
N ILE A 537 36.38 -2.22 -14.52
CA ILE A 537 34.97 -2.25 -14.06
C ILE A 537 34.74 -1.43 -12.78
N PHE A 538 35.78 -1.16 -11.97
CA PHE A 538 35.72 -0.26 -10.80
C PHE A 538 37.08 0.37 -10.44
N PRO A 539 37.71 1.15 -11.36
CA PRO A 539 39.06 1.66 -11.17
C PRO A 539 39.22 2.68 -10.05
N TYR A 540 38.11 3.26 -9.59
CA TYR A 540 38.08 4.27 -8.53
C TYR A 540 37.56 3.72 -7.19
N ALA A 541 37.16 2.44 -7.14
CA ALA A 541 36.67 1.82 -5.91
C ALA A 541 37.73 1.91 -4.80
N SER A 542 37.32 2.27 -3.61
CA SER A 542 38.21 2.49 -2.46
C SER A 542 38.96 1.23 -2.05
N SER A 543 38.32 0.06 -2.16
CA SER A 543 38.95 -1.25 -1.93
C SER A 543 38.17 -2.40 -2.56
N LEU A 544 38.85 -3.51 -2.82
CA LEU A 544 38.25 -4.81 -3.13
C LEU A 544 38.49 -5.77 -1.97
N TRP A 545 37.41 -6.39 -1.46
CA TRP A 545 37.48 -7.50 -0.51
C TRP A 545 36.88 -8.77 -1.12
N VAL A 546 37.55 -9.93 -0.94
CA VAL A 546 37.09 -11.22 -1.45
C VAL A 546 37.05 -12.23 -0.30
N GLY A 547 35.85 -12.76 -0.02
CA GLY A 547 35.59 -13.71 1.07
C GLY A 547 36.05 -15.14 0.78
N ASP A 548 36.08 -15.96 1.84
CA ASP A 548 36.43 -17.37 1.70
C ASP A 548 35.46 -18.12 0.80
N GLY A 549 35.96 -18.79 -0.21
CA GLY A 549 35.18 -19.47 -1.25
C GLY A 549 34.62 -18.56 -2.35
N ALA A 550 34.73 -17.25 -2.23
CA ALA A 550 34.37 -16.30 -3.28
C ALA A 550 35.49 -16.05 -4.27
N THR A 551 35.15 -15.58 -5.47
CA THR A 551 36.12 -15.32 -6.54
C THR A 551 35.90 -13.95 -7.18
N PHE A 552 36.96 -13.16 -7.28
CA PHE A 552 37.04 -12.07 -8.25
C PHE A 552 37.83 -12.55 -9.47
N LYS A 553 37.26 -12.42 -10.68
CA LYS A 553 37.88 -12.91 -11.90
C LYS A 553 38.08 -11.81 -12.94
N THR A 554 39.26 -11.74 -13.53
CA THR A 554 39.55 -10.82 -14.64
C THR A 554 39.25 -11.48 -15.97
N GLY A 555 38.31 -10.95 -16.76
CA GLY A 555 38.12 -11.26 -18.19
C GLY A 555 38.87 -10.29 -19.09
N ALA A 556 39.25 -9.11 -18.56
CA ALA A 556 40.09 -8.09 -19.20
C ALA A 556 41.02 -7.44 -18.16
N ASP A 557 41.88 -6.51 -18.58
CA ASP A 557 42.78 -5.78 -17.69
C ASP A 557 42.00 -4.95 -16.66
N GLN A 558 42.42 -4.98 -15.40
CA GLN A 558 41.76 -4.28 -14.29
C GLN A 558 42.77 -3.43 -13.51
N ASP A 559 42.47 -2.15 -13.35
CA ASP A 559 43.12 -1.27 -12.37
C ASP A 559 42.27 -1.24 -11.08
N ILE A 560 42.88 -1.53 -9.94
CA ILE A 560 42.25 -1.50 -8.63
C ILE A 560 43.09 -0.64 -7.68
N GLN A 561 42.45 0.24 -6.89
CA GLN A 561 43.22 1.05 -5.92
C GLN A 561 43.87 0.15 -4.88
N SER A 562 43.05 -0.63 -4.15
CA SER A 562 43.56 -1.49 -3.09
C SER A 562 42.77 -2.78 -2.94
N ILE A 563 43.46 -3.81 -2.42
CA ILE A 563 42.85 -5.03 -1.93
C ILE A 563 42.87 -5.00 -0.40
N ASP A 564 41.73 -5.27 0.21
CA ASP A 564 41.64 -5.39 1.67
C ASP A 564 42.47 -6.60 2.13
N ALA A 565 43.39 -6.37 3.05
CA ALA A 565 44.31 -7.38 3.55
C ALA A 565 43.64 -8.53 4.32
N THR A 566 42.36 -8.36 4.72
CA THR A 566 41.56 -9.42 5.35
C THR A 566 40.86 -10.34 4.36
N SER A 567 41.05 -10.12 3.06
CA SER A 567 40.57 -11.01 1.99
C SER A 567 41.11 -12.42 2.18
N SER A 568 40.26 -13.41 1.93
CA SER A 568 40.59 -14.84 2.11
C SER A 568 40.17 -15.74 0.93
N GLY A 569 39.45 -15.16 -0.04
CA GLY A 569 38.98 -15.84 -1.24
C GLY A 569 40.04 -15.95 -2.36
N THR A 570 39.56 -15.99 -3.60
CA THR A 570 40.40 -16.14 -4.79
C THR A 570 40.32 -14.91 -5.70
N ILE A 571 41.43 -14.42 -6.14
CA ILE A 571 41.56 -13.45 -7.24
C ILE A 571 42.17 -14.20 -8.43
N ASP A 572 41.30 -14.56 -9.40
CA ASP A 572 41.70 -15.31 -10.60
C ASP A 572 42.05 -14.35 -11.74
N ILE A 573 43.35 -14.22 -12.01
CA ILE A 573 43.85 -13.38 -13.09
C ILE A 573 43.98 -14.25 -14.33
N SER A 574 43.06 -14.10 -15.28
CA SER A 574 42.99 -14.93 -16.47
C SER A 574 44.19 -14.75 -17.41
N ASP A 575 44.48 -15.77 -18.21
CA ASP A 575 45.58 -15.73 -19.16
C ASP A 575 45.47 -14.51 -20.11
N GLY A 576 46.56 -13.80 -20.24
CA GLY A 576 46.67 -12.59 -21.09
C GLY A 576 46.07 -11.33 -20.47
N THR A 577 45.53 -11.38 -19.22
CA THR A 577 45.02 -10.20 -18.52
C THR A 577 45.96 -9.71 -17.42
N VAL A 578 45.80 -8.45 -17.05
CA VAL A 578 46.58 -7.75 -16.03
C VAL A 578 45.66 -7.28 -14.90
N LEU A 579 46.04 -7.53 -13.67
CA LEU A 579 45.48 -6.86 -12.48
C LEU A 579 46.55 -5.91 -11.91
N ARG A 580 46.27 -4.61 -11.92
CA ARG A 580 47.17 -3.56 -11.44
C ARG A 580 46.70 -2.96 -10.12
N LEU A 581 47.61 -2.95 -9.12
CA LEU A 581 47.39 -2.27 -7.84
C LEU A 581 47.93 -0.84 -7.89
N THR A 582 47.08 0.17 -7.80
CA THR A 582 47.42 1.58 -8.04
C THR A 582 47.51 2.43 -6.76
N GLY A 583 46.94 1.98 -5.63
CA GLY A 583 46.86 2.72 -4.36
C GLY A 583 46.84 1.83 -3.11
N GLN A 584 47.50 0.66 -3.15
CA GLN A 584 47.50 -0.34 -2.08
C GLN A 584 47.98 0.22 -0.73
N ASP A 585 47.29 -0.08 0.35
CA ASP A 585 47.75 0.17 1.72
C ASP A 585 49.03 -0.62 2.00
N THR A 586 50.09 0.07 2.29
CA THR A 586 51.43 -0.52 2.53
C THR A 586 51.69 -0.82 4.00
N SER A 587 50.80 -0.43 4.88
CA SER A 587 50.91 -0.70 6.32
C SER A 587 50.63 -2.15 6.70
N VAL A 588 50.00 -2.92 5.80
CA VAL A 588 49.60 -4.31 5.99
C VAL A 588 50.10 -5.16 4.83
N ALA A 589 50.66 -6.35 5.14
CA ALA A 589 51.10 -7.29 4.12
C ALA A 589 49.90 -8.00 3.47
N LEU A 590 49.90 -8.11 2.14
CA LEU A 590 48.92 -8.87 1.37
C LEU A 590 49.31 -10.36 1.35
N ASN A 591 48.34 -11.23 1.53
CA ASN A 591 48.52 -12.65 1.31
C ASN A 591 48.57 -12.95 -0.20
N ALA A 592 49.70 -13.29 -0.71
CA ALA A 592 49.91 -13.60 -2.12
C ALA A 592 49.12 -14.82 -2.60
N SER A 593 48.67 -15.70 -1.70
CA SER A 593 47.88 -16.89 -2.04
C SER A 593 46.45 -16.54 -2.50
N LEU A 594 46.01 -15.28 -2.36
CA LEU A 594 44.77 -14.77 -2.99
C LEU A 594 44.87 -14.81 -4.52
N PHE A 595 46.05 -14.58 -5.09
CA PHE A 595 46.24 -14.39 -6.52
C PHE A 595 46.55 -15.71 -7.21
N ASN A 596 45.71 -16.07 -8.15
CA ASN A 596 45.80 -17.29 -8.92
C ASN A 596 45.62 -16.99 -10.43
N GLY A 597 45.91 -17.97 -11.29
CA GLY A 597 45.70 -17.89 -12.72
C GLY A 597 46.99 -17.61 -13.52
N ASP A 598 46.87 -17.64 -14.85
CA ASP A 598 47.99 -17.52 -15.78
C ASP A 598 48.28 -16.07 -16.22
N GLY A 599 47.48 -15.10 -15.73
CA GLY A 599 47.64 -13.67 -16.00
C GLY A 599 48.76 -13.02 -15.18
N THR A 600 48.76 -11.69 -15.08
CA THR A 600 49.84 -10.93 -14.42
C THR A 600 49.31 -9.99 -13.34
N LEU A 601 49.77 -10.13 -12.11
CA LEU A 601 49.63 -9.12 -11.07
C LEU A 601 50.71 -8.04 -11.26
N VAL A 602 50.30 -6.78 -11.37
CA VAL A 602 51.22 -5.63 -11.43
C VAL A 602 51.11 -4.82 -10.17
N ASN A 603 52.23 -4.67 -9.45
CA ASN A 603 52.29 -3.72 -8.34
C ASN A 603 52.82 -2.36 -8.83
N ALA A 604 51.95 -1.35 -8.85
CA ALA A 604 52.28 0.03 -9.17
C ALA A 604 52.33 0.95 -7.92
N THR A 605 52.21 0.39 -6.71
CA THR A 605 52.23 1.14 -5.43
C THR A 605 53.57 0.88 -4.70
N ASP A 606 54.26 1.94 -4.29
CA ASP A 606 55.52 1.84 -3.54
C ASP A 606 55.30 1.25 -2.13
N GLY A 607 56.08 0.24 -1.79
CA GLY A 607 56.17 -0.31 -0.45
C GLY A 607 55.18 -1.44 -0.12
N VAL A 608 54.52 -2.00 -1.12
CA VAL A 608 53.64 -3.17 -0.93
C VAL A 608 54.42 -4.38 -0.47
N THR A 609 53.99 -5.04 0.56
CA THR A 609 54.55 -6.30 1.07
C THR A 609 53.64 -7.47 0.70
N LEU A 610 54.21 -8.48 0.03
CA LEU A 610 53.52 -9.74 -0.28
C LEU A 610 54.06 -10.85 0.63
N THR A 611 53.17 -11.76 1.08
CA THR A 611 53.51 -12.93 1.89
C THR A 611 52.80 -14.18 1.37
N GLY A 612 53.38 -15.39 1.54
CA GLY A 612 52.74 -16.65 1.18
C GLY A 612 53.05 -17.14 -0.22
N GLU A 613 52.13 -17.85 -0.88
CA GLU A 613 52.36 -18.50 -2.18
C GLU A 613 51.66 -17.74 -3.29
N LEU A 614 52.39 -17.22 -4.25
CA LEU A 614 51.85 -16.49 -5.42
C LEU A 614 51.73 -17.45 -6.60
N ASN A 615 50.50 -17.68 -7.07
CA ASN A 615 50.21 -18.62 -8.15
C ASN A 615 49.85 -17.90 -9.47
N THR A 616 50.46 -16.74 -9.73
CA THR A 616 50.30 -15.95 -10.96
C THR A 616 51.63 -15.29 -11.32
N ASN A 617 51.73 -14.65 -12.48
CA ASN A 617 52.92 -13.86 -12.81
C ASN A 617 52.92 -12.55 -11.99
N LEU A 618 54.09 -12.10 -11.58
CA LEU A 618 54.26 -10.82 -10.86
C LEU A 618 55.11 -9.86 -11.71
N GLU A 619 54.59 -8.69 -11.95
CA GLU A 619 55.32 -7.55 -12.49
C GLU A 619 55.38 -6.43 -11.46
N THR A 620 56.54 -5.78 -11.32
CA THR A 620 56.73 -4.70 -10.36
C THR A 620 57.17 -3.43 -11.06
N ASP A 621 56.32 -2.40 -10.98
CA ASP A 621 56.60 -1.04 -11.46
C ASP A 621 57.09 -0.14 -10.32
N SER A 622 56.90 -0.57 -9.07
CA SER A 622 57.19 0.18 -7.85
C SER A 622 57.93 -0.71 -6.82
N LEU A 623 58.33 -0.14 -5.67
CA LEU A 623 58.97 -0.90 -4.61
C LEU A 623 58.07 -2.00 -4.06
N THR A 624 58.47 -3.24 -4.17
CA THR A 624 57.74 -4.41 -3.68
C THR A 624 58.61 -5.22 -2.72
N TYR A 625 58.06 -5.51 -1.55
CA TYR A 625 58.67 -6.40 -0.56
C TYR A 625 58.12 -7.80 -0.69
N LEU A 626 58.95 -8.79 -0.83
CA LEU A 626 58.58 -10.21 -0.79
C LEU A 626 59.10 -10.80 0.52
N SER A 627 58.17 -11.11 1.44
CA SER A 627 58.49 -11.65 2.75
C SER A 627 57.94 -13.08 2.85
N ASP A 628 58.81 -14.07 2.93
CA ASP A 628 58.45 -15.50 2.92
C ASP A 628 57.49 -15.88 1.76
N VAL A 629 57.78 -15.36 0.56
CA VAL A 629 56.97 -15.60 -0.66
C VAL A 629 57.56 -16.68 -1.53
N THR A 630 56.70 -17.63 -1.95
CA THR A 630 57.01 -18.54 -3.07
C THR A 630 56.31 -18.05 -4.33
N VAL A 631 57.03 -17.73 -5.39
CA VAL A 631 56.44 -17.32 -6.68
C VAL A 631 56.45 -18.53 -7.63
N ASN A 632 55.27 -19.01 -7.99
CA ASN A 632 55.07 -20.13 -8.93
C ASN A 632 54.98 -19.66 -10.40
N GLY A 633 54.78 -18.37 -10.62
CA GLY A 633 54.80 -17.73 -11.95
C GLY A 633 56.11 -17.03 -12.29
N ASN A 634 56.09 -16.20 -13.33
CA ASN A 634 57.23 -15.38 -13.71
C ASN A 634 57.31 -14.12 -12.82
N LEU A 635 58.52 -13.74 -12.46
CA LEU A 635 58.81 -12.46 -11.80
C LEU A 635 59.51 -11.53 -12.80
N THR A 636 58.87 -10.42 -13.11
CA THR A 636 59.38 -9.38 -14.01
C THR A 636 59.49 -8.06 -13.24
N ASN A 637 60.59 -7.37 -13.34
CA ASN A 637 60.77 -6.02 -12.82
C ASN A 637 60.99 -5.06 -13.99
N THR A 638 60.06 -4.12 -14.19
CA THR A 638 60.07 -3.16 -15.30
C THR A 638 60.72 -1.85 -14.92
N SER A 639 60.37 -1.30 -13.78
CA SER A 639 60.93 -0.01 -13.29
C SER A 639 61.05 0.08 -11.76
N GLY A 640 60.49 -0.86 -11.03
CA GLY A 640 60.45 -0.88 -9.56
C GLY A 640 61.70 -1.53 -8.92
N VAL A 641 61.61 -1.75 -7.62
CA VAL A 641 62.62 -2.47 -6.84
C VAL A 641 61.95 -3.64 -6.14
N VAL A 642 62.47 -4.83 -6.32
CA VAL A 642 62.08 -6.02 -5.55
C VAL A 642 63.01 -6.19 -4.36
N SER A 643 62.48 -6.16 -3.15
CA SER A 643 63.24 -6.39 -1.93
C SER A 643 62.83 -7.70 -1.28
N LEU A 644 63.75 -8.64 -1.19
CA LEU A 644 63.51 -9.90 -0.49
C LEU A 644 63.73 -9.69 1.02
N GLN A 645 62.75 -9.98 1.81
CA GLN A 645 62.80 -9.93 3.26
C GLN A 645 62.68 -11.36 3.83
N ASN A 646 63.56 -11.70 4.77
CA ASN A 646 63.58 -12.99 5.48
C ASN A 646 62.88 -12.85 6.81
#